data_b7669cc6c1c6bfef42bcb543870e6702
#
_entry.id   b7669cc6c1c6bfef42bcb543870e6702
#
_cell.length_a   1.000
_cell.length_b   1.000
_cell.length_c   1.000
_cell.angle_alpha   90.00
_cell.angle_beta   90.00
_cell.angle_gamma   90.00
#
_symmetry.space_group_name_H-M   'P 1'
#
loop_
_entity.id
_entity.type
_entity.pdbx_description
1 polymer ?
#
loop_
_entity_poly.entity_id
_entity_poly.type
_entity_poly.pdbx_seq_one_letter_code
_entity_poly.pdbx_strand_id
1 'polypeptide(L)'
;MTLKELPIGKSATLTVVGGEGALRQHFLDMGLIPGADVTMVKYAPMGDPVELRIHSYELTLRLADAEKIEITDVRDEIKIKNQIPKEKIDHPGLGEGGKYHEKADENPLPDGTTLTFALAGNQNCGKTTLFNQLTGSNQHVGNFPGVTVDRKDGVIKEHSDTLVTDLPGIYSMSPYSSEEIVTRNFVLNEHPKGIINIVDATNIERNLYLNMQLMELDIPMVLALNMMDEVRDNGGSILVNEMEQELGIPVIPISAAKNEGIGELIEHAVHVAKYQESPGRQDFCDADDHGGAVHRCLHGIMHLIEDHAKKADIPVRFAACKLAEGDELILEQLKLDENEKQLLEHIVKQMEQERGLDRSAAIADMRFTFIEKICDATVVKPKESKEHLRSAKMDKILTGKYTAIPCFVAIMAAVFWLTFNVIGAALSNLLDMGISALTNLVDGALTSWNVNSVIHSLVIDGIFNGVGSVLSFLPVIVTLFFFLSILEDSGYMARVAFVMDKLLRKIGLSGRSIVPMLVGFGCTVPGVMASRTLPSERDRKMTILLTPFMSCSAKLPIYAFFTAAFFPKQGAVVMVALYFGGILMGILMALLLRGTMFKGEAVPFVMELPNYRMPGAKNVGQLLWEKAKDFLQRAFTVIFFATIIIWFLQTFNLHMNVVADSKDSILAVVAGIIAPVFLPLGFGNWKISTALITGFMAKESVVSTLSVLFGSTAELTGAITPVAAASLLVFCLLYTPCVAAIASIKRELGAKWAAYVVLGQCMVAWIAAFIVHLIGTLVM
;
A
#
# COMPACT_ATOMS: atom_id res chain seq x y z
N MET A 1 -29.10 -20.96 -7.90
CA MET A 1 -27.92 -20.75 -8.76
C MET A 1 -26.94 -19.88 -8.01
N THR A 2 -25.65 -20.14 -8.11
CA THR A 2 -24.66 -19.30 -7.44
C THR A 2 -24.12 -18.19 -8.36
N LEU A 3 -23.62 -17.13 -7.79
CA LEU A 3 -23.02 -16.01 -8.54
C LEU A 3 -21.85 -16.46 -9.44
N LYS A 4 -21.13 -17.51 -9.03
CA LYS A 4 -20.08 -18.15 -9.82
C LYS A 4 -20.58 -18.68 -11.17
N GLU A 5 -21.83 -19.08 -11.26
CA GLU A 5 -22.44 -19.68 -12.45
C GLU A 5 -23.06 -18.64 -13.41
N LEU A 6 -23.08 -17.37 -13.01
CA LEU A 6 -23.62 -16.27 -13.82
C LEU A 6 -22.76 -16.06 -15.08
N PRO A 7 -23.34 -16.13 -16.30
CA PRO A 7 -22.58 -15.91 -17.54
C PRO A 7 -22.14 -14.44 -17.68
N ILE A 8 -21.02 -14.22 -18.39
CA ILE A 8 -20.55 -12.85 -18.73
C ILE A 8 -21.63 -12.08 -19.52
N GLY A 9 -21.86 -10.83 -19.14
CA GLY A 9 -22.85 -9.95 -19.75
C GLY A 9 -24.30 -10.20 -19.32
N LYS A 10 -24.53 -11.08 -18.34
CA LYS A 10 -25.85 -11.29 -17.73
C LYS A 10 -25.91 -10.62 -16.37
N SER A 11 -27.11 -10.16 -16.02
CA SER A 11 -27.47 -9.63 -14.71
C SER A 11 -28.34 -10.61 -13.95
N ALA A 12 -28.25 -10.58 -12.63
CA ALA A 12 -29.09 -11.36 -11.75
C ALA A 12 -29.33 -10.60 -10.45
N THR A 13 -30.37 -10.99 -9.70
CA THR A 13 -30.67 -10.41 -8.38
C THR A 13 -30.09 -11.30 -7.30
N LEU A 14 -29.36 -10.72 -6.34
CA LEU A 14 -28.82 -11.43 -5.19
C LEU A 14 -29.95 -11.88 -4.24
N THR A 15 -29.90 -13.10 -3.75
CA THR A 15 -30.87 -13.60 -2.77
C THR A 15 -30.25 -13.92 -1.43
N VAL A 16 -29.07 -14.53 -1.43
CA VAL A 16 -28.34 -14.86 -0.20
C VAL A 16 -26.87 -14.49 -0.37
N VAL A 17 -26.34 -13.75 0.59
CA VAL A 17 -24.91 -13.46 0.70
C VAL A 17 -24.33 -14.31 1.82
N GLY A 18 -23.68 -15.40 1.44
CA GLY A 18 -23.07 -16.33 2.37
C GLY A 18 -21.68 -15.88 2.84
N GLY A 19 -21.09 -16.68 3.72
CA GLY A 19 -19.84 -16.39 4.40
C GLY A 19 -20.10 -16.12 5.89
N GLU A 20 -19.03 -15.90 6.65
CA GLU A 20 -19.10 -15.69 8.10
C GLU A 20 -18.17 -14.54 8.51
N GLY A 21 -18.50 -13.90 9.64
CA GLY A 21 -17.67 -12.91 10.30
C GLY A 21 -17.36 -11.68 9.45
N ALA A 22 -16.18 -11.09 9.66
CA ALA A 22 -15.76 -9.84 9.05
C ALA A 22 -15.72 -9.84 7.50
N LEU A 23 -15.50 -11.00 6.87
CA LEU A 23 -15.50 -11.10 5.41
C LEU A 23 -16.92 -10.91 4.83
N ARG A 24 -17.92 -11.52 5.43
CA ARG A 24 -19.30 -11.35 5.02
C ARG A 24 -19.77 -9.93 5.23
N GLN A 25 -19.44 -9.33 6.39
CA GLN A 25 -19.72 -7.93 6.65
C GLN A 25 -19.08 -7.04 5.56
N HIS A 26 -17.84 -7.32 5.18
CA HIS A 26 -17.19 -6.58 4.11
C HIS A 26 -17.89 -6.69 2.74
N PHE A 27 -18.47 -7.86 2.39
CA PHE A 27 -19.29 -7.98 1.18
C PHE A 27 -20.55 -7.12 1.24
N LEU A 28 -21.23 -7.11 2.38
CA LEU A 28 -22.41 -6.27 2.60
C LEU A 28 -22.04 -4.78 2.54
N ASP A 29 -20.97 -4.37 3.20
CA ASP A 29 -20.44 -3.00 3.16
C ASP A 29 -20.01 -2.58 1.74
N MET A 30 -19.64 -3.55 0.89
CA MET A 30 -19.37 -3.34 -0.54
C MET A 30 -20.63 -3.41 -1.40
N GLY A 31 -21.83 -3.39 -0.83
CA GLY A 31 -23.11 -3.36 -1.55
C GLY A 31 -23.58 -4.71 -2.11
N LEU A 32 -22.92 -5.82 -1.80
CA LEU A 32 -23.43 -7.15 -2.11
C LEU A 32 -24.51 -7.49 -1.08
N ILE A 33 -25.72 -6.98 -1.27
CA ILE A 33 -26.87 -7.17 -0.37
C ILE A 33 -27.97 -7.99 -1.03
N PRO A 34 -28.75 -8.77 -0.30
CA PRO A 34 -29.93 -9.43 -0.85
C PRO A 34 -30.89 -8.40 -1.47
N GLY A 35 -31.37 -8.68 -2.67
CA GLY A 35 -32.21 -7.77 -3.47
C GLY A 35 -31.45 -6.91 -4.47
N ALA A 36 -30.14 -6.71 -4.34
CA ALA A 36 -29.35 -5.93 -5.27
C ALA A 36 -29.12 -6.67 -6.60
N ASP A 37 -29.07 -5.90 -7.69
CA ASP A 37 -28.77 -6.41 -9.02
C ASP A 37 -27.27 -6.44 -9.26
N VAL A 38 -26.75 -7.56 -9.73
CA VAL A 38 -25.34 -7.75 -10.06
C VAL A 38 -25.17 -8.20 -11.51
N THR A 39 -24.18 -7.65 -12.21
CA THR A 39 -23.84 -8.02 -13.59
C THR A 39 -22.44 -8.62 -13.63
N MET A 40 -22.28 -9.78 -14.29
CA MET A 40 -20.97 -10.39 -14.52
C MET A 40 -20.26 -9.67 -15.69
N VAL A 41 -19.17 -8.94 -15.42
CA VAL A 41 -18.44 -8.16 -16.43
C VAL A 41 -17.41 -9.02 -17.16
N LYS A 42 -16.45 -9.59 -16.43
CA LYS A 42 -15.40 -10.46 -16.99
C LYS A 42 -14.72 -11.32 -15.93
N TYR A 43 -13.97 -12.31 -16.41
CA TYR A 43 -13.03 -13.08 -15.58
C TYR A 43 -11.60 -12.53 -15.73
N ALA A 44 -10.79 -12.65 -14.69
CA ALA A 44 -9.35 -12.47 -14.82
C ALA A 44 -8.77 -13.44 -15.87
N PRO A 45 -7.62 -13.14 -16.50
CA PRO A 45 -7.04 -13.95 -17.57
C PRO A 45 -6.87 -15.44 -17.23
N MET A 46 -6.67 -15.75 -15.95
CA MET A 46 -6.56 -17.11 -15.45
C MET A 46 -7.90 -17.72 -14.98
N GLY A 47 -9.01 -17.01 -15.20
CA GLY A 47 -10.36 -17.44 -14.87
C GLY A 47 -10.77 -17.18 -13.41
N ASP A 48 -9.96 -16.51 -12.61
CA ASP A 48 -10.22 -16.16 -11.20
C ASP A 48 -9.22 -15.06 -10.77
N PRO A 49 -9.64 -13.94 -10.15
CA PRO A 49 -11.01 -13.59 -9.72
C PRO A 49 -11.94 -13.17 -10.87
N VAL A 50 -13.21 -12.88 -10.52
CA VAL A 50 -14.21 -12.30 -11.41
C VAL A 50 -14.38 -10.81 -11.14
N GLU A 51 -14.79 -10.07 -12.15
CA GLU A 51 -15.19 -8.67 -12.05
C GLU A 51 -16.70 -8.56 -12.22
N LEU A 52 -17.33 -7.90 -11.28
CA LEU A 52 -18.77 -7.72 -11.16
C LEU A 52 -19.11 -6.23 -11.20
N ARG A 53 -20.24 -5.89 -11.80
CA ARG A 53 -20.85 -4.56 -11.65
C ARG A 53 -22.03 -4.67 -10.70
N ILE A 54 -22.06 -3.80 -9.68
CA ILE A 54 -23.15 -3.67 -8.74
C ILE A 54 -23.40 -2.19 -8.51
N HIS A 55 -24.66 -1.78 -8.39
CA HIS A 55 -25.04 -0.36 -8.39
C HIS A 55 -24.38 0.37 -9.56
N SER A 56 -23.49 1.32 -9.34
CA SER A 56 -22.80 2.10 -10.40
C SER A 56 -21.29 1.85 -10.50
N TYR A 57 -20.73 0.84 -9.81
CA TYR A 57 -19.28 0.59 -9.76
C TYR A 57 -18.92 -0.89 -10.02
N GLU A 58 -17.63 -1.13 -10.27
CA GLU A 58 -17.08 -2.44 -10.56
C GLU A 58 -16.21 -2.92 -9.41
N LEU A 59 -16.46 -4.14 -8.95
CA LEU A 59 -15.66 -4.79 -7.91
C LEU A 59 -15.18 -6.16 -8.36
N THR A 60 -14.10 -6.63 -7.76
CA THR A 60 -13.55 -7.97 -8.03
C THR A 60 -13.82 -8.90 -6.87
N LEU A 61 -14.18 -10.14 -7.19
CA LEU A 61 -14.49 -11.18 -6.21
C LEU A 61 -13.86 -12.50 -6.63
N ARG A 62 -13.36 -13.30 -5.69
CA ARG A 62 -12.88 -14.65 -5.99
C ARG A 62 -14.02 -15.59 -6.28
N LEU A 63 -13.81 -16.57 -7.18
CA LEU A 63 -14.82 -17.57 -7.49
C LEU A 63 -15.26 -18.39 -6.28
N ALA A 64 -14.35 -18.66 -5.34
CA ALA A 64 -14.67 -19.34 -4.10
C ALA A 64 -15.62 -18.54 -3.19
N ASP A 65 -15.57 -17.20 -3.26
CA ASP A 65 -16.47 -16.32 -2.53
C ASP A 65 -17.78 -16.12 -3.31
N ALA A 66 -17.73 -16.01 -4.65
CA ALA A 66 -18.90 -15.96 -5.52
C ALA A 66 -19.74 -17.25 -5.45
N GLU A 67 -19.14 -18.40 -5.12
CA GLU A 67 -19.85 -19.68 -4.90
C GLU A 67 -20.74 -19.68 -3.66
N LYS A 68 -20.47 -18.79 -2.68
CA LYS A 68 -21.25 -18.64 -1.45
C LYS A 68 -22.43 -17.67 -1.60
N ILE A 69 -22.54 -16.99 -2.74
CA ILE A 69 -23.58 -16.00 -3.02
C ILE A 69 -24.62 -16.61 -3.95
N GLU A 70 -25.87 -16.62 -3.51
CA GLU A 70 -26.98 -17.16 -4.32
C GLU A 70 -27.66 -16.04 -5.11
N ILE A 71 -28.11 -16.40 -6.34
CA ILE A 71 -28.74 -15.48 -7.28
C ILE A 71 -30.01 -16.07 -7.89
N THR A 72 -30.92 -15.19 -8.28
CA THR A 72 -32.13 -15.51 -9.04
C THR A 72 -32.31 -14.54 -10.21
N ASP A 73 -33.34 -14.72 -11.00
CA ASP A 73 -33.78 -13.79 -12.07
C ASP A 73 -32.65 -13.41 -13.03
N VAL A 74 -32.01 -14.44 -13.62
CA VAL A 74 -30.94 -14.21 -14.61
C VAL A 74 -31.54 -13.62 -15.89
N ARG A 75 -31.07 -12.43 -16.26
CA ARG A 75 -31.57 -11.64 -17.39
C ARG A 75 -30.44 -10.96 -18.18
N ASP A 76 -30.76 -10.39 -19.33
CA ASP A 76 -29.83 -9.57 -20.09
C ASP A 76 -29.59 -8.24 -19.34
N GLU A 77 -28.37 -7.69 -19.47
CA GLU A 77 -27.99 -6.44 -18.82
C GLU A 77 -29.00 -5.31 -19.12
N ILE A 78 -29.54 -4.68 -18.09
CA ILE A 78 -30.45 -3.55 -18.23
C ILE A 78 -29.63 -2.31 -18.52
N LYS A 79 -29.77 -1.76 -19.75
CA LYS A 79 -29.19 -0.46 -20.05
C LYS A 79 -29.91 0.65 -19.29
N ILE A 80 -29.21 1.37 -18.45
CA ILE A 80 -29.74 2.49 -17.68
C ILE A 80 -30.30 3.54 -18.64
N LYS A 81 -31.57 3.91 -18.48
CA LYS A 81 -32.19 4.99 -19.24
C LYS A 81 -31.56 6.32 -18.85
N ASN A 82 -31.14 7.09 -19.86
CA ASN A 82 -30.60 8.43 -19.65
C ASN A 82 -31.68 9.33 -18.98
N GLN A 83 -31.32 9.89 -17.83
CA GLN A 83 -32.12 10.94 -17.20
C GLN A 83 -31.88 12.28 -17.92
N ILE A 84 -32.91 13.14 -17.94
CA ILE A 84 -32.79 14.49 -18.54
C ILE A 84 -32.00 15.35 -17.56
N PRO A 85 -30.97 16.10 -18.01
CA PRO A 85 -30.24 17.00 -17.15
C PRO A 85 -31.16 18.02 -16.49
N LYS A 86 -31.09 18.13 -15.14
CA LYS A 86 -31.74 19.20 -14.40
C LYS A 86 -30.88 20.46 -14.45
N GLU A 87 -31.50 21.64 -14.27
CA GLU A 87 -30.74 22.90 -14.21
C GLU A 87 -29.70 22.88 -13.08
N LYS A 88 -28.54 23.47 -13.36
CA LYS A 88 -27.49 23.63 -12.36
C LYS A 88 -27.88 24.73 -11.38
N ILE A 89 -27.91 24.44 -10.10
CA ILE A 89 -28.09 25.41 -9.03
C ILE A 89 -26.72 25.67 -8.41
N ASP A 90 -26.34 26.94 -8.27
CA ASP A 90 -25.08 27.29 -7.63
C ASP A 90 -25.18 27.08 -6.12
N HIS A 91 -24.04 26.74 -5.46
CA HIS A 91 -23.96 26.56 -4.03
C HIS A 91 -24.23 27.91 -3.30
N PRO A 92 -25.11 27.94 -2.29
CA PRO A 92 -25.53 29.19 -1.65
C PRO A 92 -24.42 29.90 -0.82
N GLY A 93 -23.32 29.21 -0.47
CA GLY A 93 -22.24 29.76 0.35
C GLY A 93 -22.46 29.67 1.86
N LEU A 94 -21.55 30.24 2.65
CA LEU A 94 -21.66 30.30 4.13
C LEU A 94 -22.80 31.14 4.63
N GLY A 95 -23.36 30.80 5.77
CA GLY A 95 -24.33 31.63 6.49
C GLY A 95 -25.77 31.49 6.01
N GLU A 96 -26.15 30.35 5.52
CA GLU A 96 -27.46 30.01 4.99
C GLU A 96 -28.59 29.99 6.02
N GLY A 97 -28.30 30.49 7.20
CA GLY A 97 -29.31 30.81 8.20
C GLY A 97 -30.06 29.61 8.79
N GLY A 98 -29.32 28.58 9.24
CA GLY A 98 -29.92 27.48 9.99
C GLY A 98 -30.63 26.43 9.16
N LYS A 99 -30.17 26.18 7.93
CA LYS A 99 -30.70 25.09 7.11
C LYS A 99 -30.45 23.69 7.70
N TYR A 100 -29.34 23.52 8.43
CA TYR A 100 -28.91 22.23 8.99
C TYR A 100 -29.00 22.20 10.51
N HIS A 101 -28.99 23.38 11.16
CA HIS A 101 -29.10 23.55 12.62
C HIS A 101 -29.77 24.89 12.95
N GLU A 102 -30.34 25.02 14.13
CA GLU A 102 -30.85 26.28 14.63
C GLU A 102 -29.69 27.10 15.23
N LYS A 103 -29.61 28.42 14.95
CA LYS A 103 -28.57 29.30 15.53
C LYS A 103 -28.52 29.28 17.06
N ALA A 104 -29.65 28.93 17.72
CA ALA A 104 -29.69 28.77 19.16
C ALA A 104 -28.90 27.58 19.71
N ASP A 105 -28.59 26.62 18.85
CA ASP A 105 -27.82 25.42 19.19
C ASP A 105 -26.30 25.59 18.92
N GLU A 106 -25.88 26.74 18.38
CA GLU A 106 -24.47 27.06 18.17
C GLU A 106 -23.71 27.13 19.51
N ASN A 107 -22.66 26.32 19.64
CA ASN A 107 -21.81 26.29 20.82
C ASN A 107 -20.35 26.52 20.45
N PRO A 108 -19.96 27.77 20.17
CA PRO A 108 -18.64 28.08 19.64
C PRO A 108 -17.54 27.71 20.63
N LEU A 109 -16.48 27.07 20.11
CA LEU A 109 -15.28 26.78 20.87
C LEU A 109 -14.59 28.09 21.30
N PRO A 110 -13.90 28.11 22.47
CA PRO A 110 -13.13 29.25 22.91
C PRO A 110 -12.10 29.73 21.88
N ASP A 111 -11.94 31.04 21.72
CA ASP A 111 -10.94 31.59 20.80
C ASP A 111 -9.54 31.09 21.16
N GLY A 112 -8.77 30.68 20.14
CA GLY A 112 -7.43 30.12 20.29
C GLY A 112 -7.42 28.60 20.50
N THR A 113 -8.57 27.92 20.45
CA THR A 113 -8.62 26.46 20.45
C THR A 113 -8.11 25.92 19.12
N THR A 114 -7.15 25.00 19.15
CA THR A 114 -6.70 24.31 17.93
C THR A 114 -7.80 23.41 17.37
N LEU A 115 -8.21 23.69 16.14
CA LEU A 115 -9.20 22.86 15.44
C LEU A 115 -8.52 21.64 14.83
N THR A 116 -8.88 20.45 15.29
CA THR A 116 -8.35 19.19 14.78
C THR A 116 -9.33 18.55 13.80
N PHE A 117 -8.84 18.23 12.60
CA PHE A 117 -9.62 17.64 11.54
C PHE A 117 -9.14 16.23 11.21
N ALA A 118 -10.09 15.30 11.02
CA ALA A 118 -9.87 14.01 10.42
C ALA A 118 -10.21 14.09 8.92
N LEU A 119 -9.24 13.84 8.04
CA LEU A 119 -9.51 13.70 6.61
C LEU A 119 -9.83 12.24 6.31
N ALA A 120 -11.10 11.94 6.08
CA ALA A 120 -11.63 10.60 5.80
C ALA A 120 -12.08 10.45 4.35
N GLY A 121 -12.22 9.23 3.86
CA GLY A 121 -12.74 8.93 2.53
C GLY A 121 -12.28 7.57 2.01
N ASN A 122 -12.92 7.12 0.94
CA ASN A 122 -12.61 5.83 0.33
C ASN A 122 -11.21 5.80 -0.32
N GLN A 123 -10.74 4.60 -0.65
CA GLN A 123 -9.54 4.47 -1.47
C GLN A 123 -9.79 5.11 -2.84
N ASN A 124 -8.77 5.77 -3.39
CA ASN A 124 -8.78 6.43 -4.70
C ASN A 124 -9.76 7.64 -4.87
N CYS A 125 -10.42 8.14 -3.82
CA CYS A 125 -11.27 9.33 -3.88
C CYS A 125 -10.49 10.65 -4.04
N GLY A 126 -9.15 10.62 -4.02
CA GLY A 126 -8.30 11.81 -4.14
C GLY A 126 -7.86 12.43 -2.82
N LYS A 127 -7.96 11.69 -1.70
CA LYS A 127 -7.66 12.15 -0.34
C LYS A 127 -6.25 12.74 -0.19
N THR A 128 -5.22 12.03 -0.62
CA THR A 128 -3.83 12.52 -0.57
C THR A 128 -3.62 13.79 -1.39
N THR A 129 -4.30 13.91 -2.54
CA THR A 129 -4.27 15.13 -3.36
C THR A 129 -4.87 16.30 -2.61
N LEU A 130 -6.05 16.10 -1.98
CA LEU A 130 -6.69 17.11 -1.16
C LEU A 130 -5.82 17.50 0.04
N PHE A 131 -5.27 16.53 0.77
CA PHE A 131 -4.38 16.78 1.90
C PHE A 131 -3.19 17.67 1.50
N ASN A 132 -2.56 17.39 0.36
CA ASN A 132 -1.46 18.19 -0.17
C ASN A 132 -1.89 19.61 -0.58
N GLN A 133 -3.12 19.79 -1.07
CA GLN A 133 -3.66 21.12 -1.37
C GLN A 133 -3.95 21.92 -0.09
N LEU A 134 -4.53 21.28 0.93
CA LEU A 134 -4.84 21.89 2.22
C LEU A 134 -3.56 22.33 2.97
N THR A 135 -2.55 21.44 3.06
CA THR A 135 -1.40 21.62 3.96
C THR A 135 -0.14 22.14 3.26
N GLY A 136 0.02 21.90 1.95
CA GLY A 136 1.22 22.28 1.21
C GLY A 136 2.48 21.55 1.69
N SER A 137 3.52 22.29 2.07
CA SER A 137 4.80 21.73 2.56
C SER A 137 4.83 21.52 4.09
N ASN A 138 3.80 21.94 4.81
CA ASN A 138 3.73 21.89 6.28
C ASN A 138 3.15 20.53 6.74
N GLN A 139 3.87 19.45 6.48
CA GLN A 139 3.43 18.09 6.80
C GLN A 139 4.41 17.42 7.76
N HIS A 140 3.86 16.66 8.71
CA HIS A 140 4.61 15.80 9.60
C HIS A 140 4.22 14.34 9.33
N VAL A 141 5.22 13.48 9.12
CA VAL A 141 4.99 12.06 8.80
C VAL A 141 5.46 11.20 9.97
N GLY A 142 4.58 10.36 10.47
CA GLY A 142 4.83 9.39 11.53
C GLY A 142 4.08 8.08 11.26
N ASN A 143 3.91 7.27 12.28
CA ASN A 143 3.02 6.11 12.22
C ASN A 143 1.93 6.24 13.29
N PHE A 144 0.76 5.68 13.03
CA PHE A 144 -0.28 5.57 14.06
C PHE A 144 0.23 4.69 15.23
N PRO A 145 -0.14 4.99 16.48
CA PRO A 145 0.32 4.23 17.65
C PRO A 145 0.00 2.73 17.53
N GLY A 146 1.00 1.89 17.77
CA GLY A 146 0.85 0.44 17.82
C GLY A 146 0.72 -0.28 16.48
N VAL A 147 0.70 0.44 15.36
CA VAL A 147 0.59 -0.13 14.01
C VAL A 147 1.60 0.47 13.05
N THR A 148 1.78 -0.17 11.90
CA THR A 148 2.71 0.28 10.85
C THR A 148 2.03 1.07 9.73
N VAL A 149 0.88 1.65 10.02
CA VAL A 149 0.15 2.53 9.10
C VAL A 149 0.72 3.93 9.24
N ASP A 150 1.05 4.57 8.12
CA ASP A 150 1.62 5.91 8.10
C ASP A 150 0.56 6.94 8.57
N ARG A 151 0.96 7.83 9.49
CA ARG A 151 0.19 9.00 9.93
C ARG A 151 0.80 10.25 9.32
N LYS A 152 -0.01 11.06 8.68
CA LYS A 152 0.39 12.37 8.15
C LYS A 152 -0.46 13.44 8.80
N ASP A 153 0.20 14.35 9.48
CA ASP A 153 -0.42 15.51 10.08
C ASP A 153 0.06 16.78 9.36
N GLY A 154 -0.80 17.76 9.23
CA GLY A 154 -0.44 19.03 8.60
C GLY A 154 -1.35 20.18 9.06
N VAL A 155 -0.85 21.41 8.98
CA VAL A 155 -1.60 22.63 9.26
C VAL A 155 -2.22 23.14 7.96
N ILE A 156 -3.50 23.53 7.99
CA ILE A 156 -4.16 24.14 6.82
C ILE A 156 -3.50 25.48 6.52
N LYS A 157 -3.26 25.74 5.23
CA LYS A 157 -2.71 27.01 4.78
C LYS A 157 -3.57 28.17 5.26
N GLU A 158 -2.92 29.26 5.69
CA GLU A 158 -3.57 30.48 6.19
C GLU A 158 -4.35 30.32 7.50
N HIS A 159 -4.47 29.10 8.05
CA HIS A 159 -5.12 28.79 9.31
C HIS A 159 -4.13 28.08 10.27
N SER A 160 -3.32 28.85 10.97
CA SER A 160 -2.27 28.34 11.87
C SER A 160 -2.78 27.60 13.12
N ASP A 161 -4.06 27.79 13.43
CA ASP A 161 -4.79 27.18 14.55
C ASP A 161 -5.48 25.85 14.18
N THR A 162 -5.17 25.29 13.02
CA THR A 162 -5.76 24.04 12.54
C THR A 162 -4.72 22.93 12.46
N LEU A 163 -5.16 21.68 12.65
CA LEU A 163 -4.38 20.48 12.43
C LEU A 163 -5.23 19.45 11.68
N VAL A 164 -4.77 19.01 10.51
CA VAL A 164 -5.45 17.97 9.72
C VAL A 164 -4.62 16.69 9.76
N THR A 165 -5.27 15.58 10.09
CA THR A 165 -4.69 14.23 10.04
C THR A 165 -5.25 13.48 8.84
N ASP A 166 -4.38 13.02 7.93
CA ASP A 166 -4.73 12.16 6.79
C ASP A 166 -4.95 10.73 7.30
N LEU A 167 -6.20 10.26 7.28
CA LEU A 167 -6.56 8.90 7.69
C LEU A 167 -6.39 7.93 6.52
N PRO A 168 -6.14 6.65 6.78
CA PRO A 168 -6.15 5.62 5.73
C PRO A 168 -7.45 5.63 4.91
N GLY A 169 -7.38 5.26 3.63
CA GLY A 169 -8.58 5.09 2.80
C GLY A 169 -9.31 3.83 3.19
N ILE A 170 -10.57 3.98 3.62
CA ILE A 170 -11.42 2.88 4.08
C ILE A 170 -12.76 2.87 3.35
N TYR A 171 -13.42 1.74 3.36
CA TYR A 171 -14.75 1.62 2.76
C TYR A 171 -15.88 1.62 3.79
N SER A 172 -15.58 1.23 5.01
CA SER A 172 -16.52 1.22 6.13
C SER A 172 -15.80 1.36 7.48
N MET A 173 -16.55 1.59 8.54
CA MET A 173 -16.06 1.61 9.92
C MET A 173 -16.06 0.22 10.56
N SER A 174 -16.26 -0.84 9.79
CA SER A 174 -16.23 -2.24 10.26
C SER A 174 -14.78 -2.72 10.38
N PRO A 175 -14.42 -3.49 11.43
CA PRO A 175 -13.03 -3.86 11.72
C PRO A 175 -12.53 -5.03 10.85
N TYR A 176 -12.46 -4.82 9.53
CA TYR A 176 -12.03 -5.83 8.57
C TYR A 176 -10.51 -5.79 8.28
N SER A 177 -9.96 -4.59 8.12
CA SER A 177 -8.53 -4.38 7.88
C SER A 177 -7.89 -3.54 8.98
N SER A 178 -6.54 -3.52 9.03
CA SER A 178 -5.80 -2.66 9.96
C SER A 178 -6.06 -1.17 9.72
N GLU A 179 -6.35 -0.78 8.50
CA GLU A 179 -6.64 0.60 8.09
C GLU A 179 -7.98 1.07 8.67
N GLU A 180 -9.02 0.22 8.62
CA GLU A 180 -10.33 0.48 9.19
C GLU A 180 -10.28 0.56 10.72
N ILE A 181 -9.53 -0.36 11.36
CA ILE A 181 -9.32 -0.34 12.81
C ILE A 181 -8.61 0.95 13.24
N VAL A 182 -7.59 1.39 12.50
CA VAL A 182 -6.84 2.62 12.79
C VAL A 182 -7.73 3.85 12.66
N THR A 183 -8.48 3.95 11.57
CA THR A 183 -9.40 5.09 11.35
C THR A 183 -10.47 5.14 12.43
N ARG A 184 -11.10 4.01 12.74
CA ARG A 184 -12.11 3.89 13.82
C ARG A 184 -11.54 4.32 15.17
N ASN A 185 -10.38 3.78 15.57
CA ASN A 185 -9.75 4.12 16.84
C ASN A 185 -9.33 5.58 16.90
N PHE A 186 -8.86 6.16 15.79
CA PHE A 186 -8.53 7.59 15.74
C PHE A 186 -9.76 8.45 16.00
N VAL A 187 -10.86 8.21 15.29
CA VAL A 187 -12.06 9.03 15.41
C VAL A 187 -12.72 8.86 16.79
N LEU A 188 -12.77 7.64 17.34
CA LEU A 188 -13.40 7.36 18.65
C LEU A 188 -12.55 7.79 19.84
N ASN A 189 -11.21 7.80 19.75
CA ASN A 189 -10.34 8.07 20.91
C ASN A 189 -9.70 9.47 20.87
N GLU A 190 -9.39 10.01 19.68
CA GLU A 190 -8.75 11.34 19.53
C GLU A 190 -9.78 12.48 19.46
N HIS A 191 -11.06 12.15 19.24
CA HIS A 191 -12.18 13.10 19.17
C HIS A 191 -11.87 14.35 18.35
N PRO A 192 -11.62 14.24 17.02
CA PRO A 192 -11.35 15.38 16.18
C PRO A 192 -12.50 16.38 16.25
N LYS A 193 -12.20 17.68 16.18
CA LYS A 193 -13.21 18.75 16.24
C LYS A 193 -14.02 18.88 14.95
N GLY A 194 -13.56 18.23 13.88
CA GLY A 194 -14.28 18.16 12.62
C GLY A 194 -13.80 17.02 11.73
N ILE A 195 -14.66 16.56 10.83
CA ILE A 195 -14.34 15.57 9.81
C ILE A 195 -14.49 16.23 8.43
N ILE A 196 -13.46 16.12 7.59
CA ILE A 196 -13.56 16.43 6.16
C ILE A 196 -13.65 15.08 5.45
N ASN A 197 -14.86 14.71 4.99
CA ASN A 197 -15.06 13.48 4.25
C ASN A 197 -14.98 13.75 2.75
N ILE A 198 -14.00 13.14 2.07
CA ILE A 198 -13.84 13.29 0.62
C ILE A 198 -14.48 12.11 -0.10
N VAL A 199 -15.34 12.43 -1.06
CA VAL A 199 -16.16 11.50 -1.83
C VAL A 199 -15.84 11.65 -3.31
N ASP A 200 -15.64 10.55 -4.02
CA ASP A 200 -15.56 10.53 -5.49
C ASP A 200 -16.96 10.70 -6.09
N ALA A 201 -17.23 11.85 -6.65
CA ALA A 201 -18.50 12.20 -7.27
C ALA A 201 -18.83 11.34 -8.51
N THR A 202 -17.83 10.67 -9.11
CA THR A 202 -18.05 9.76 -10.24
C THR A 202 -18.58 8.39 -9.81
N ASN A 203 -18.36 8.04 -8.50
CA ASN A 203 -18.83 6.80 -7.86
C ASN A 203 -19.53 7.10 -6.52
N ILE A 204 -20.45 8.06 -6.54
CA ILE A 204 -21.02 8.67 -5.35
C ILE A 204 -21.76 7.66 -4.45
N GLU A 205 -22.61 6.79 -5.02
CA GLU A 205 -23.38 5.79 -4.27
C GLU A 205 -22.47 4.95 -3.36
N ARG A 206 -21.36 4.52 -3.88
CA ARG A 206 -20.36 3.73 -3.16
C ARG A 206 -19.71 4.50 -2.01
N ASN A 207 -19.40 5.76 -2.25
CA ASN A 207 -18.68 6.59 -1.29
C ASN A 207 -19.58 7.11 -0.16
N LEU A 208 -20.87 7.29 -0.41
CA LEU A 208 -21.83 7.73 0.59
C LEU A 208 -22.03 6.71 1.72
N TYR A 209 -21.75 5.43 1.51
CA TYR A 209 -21.87 4.40 2.55
C TYR A 209 -20.97 4.71 3.77
N LEU A 210 -19.71 5.07 3.54
CA LEU A 210 -18.82 5.52 4.60
C LEU A 210 -19.30 6.85 5.20
N ASN A 211 -19.79 7.78 4.37
CA ASN A 211 -20.31 9.08 4.82
C ASN A 211 -21.40 8.91 5.87
N MET A 212 -22.34 8.01 5.64
CA MET A 212 -23.43 7.74 6.61
C MET A 212 -22.90 7.23 7.93
N GLN A 213 -21.93 6.32 7.93
CA GLN A 213 -21.32 5.81 9.16
C GLN A 213 -20.52 6.89 9.92
N LEU A 214 -19.94 7.86 9.22
CA LEU A 214 -19.26 9.00 9.84
C LEU A 214 -20.28 9.97 10.45
N MET A 215 -21.43 10.18 9.81
CA MET A 215 -22.51 11.01 10.36
C MET A 215 -23.12 10.43 11.64
N GLU A 216 -23.16 9.10 11.79
CA GLU A 216 -23.61 8.41 13.00
C GLU A 216 -22.71 8.70 14.22
N LEU A 217 -21.48 9.25 14.02
CA LEU A 217 -20.53 9.60 15.07
C LEU A 217 -20.80 10.94 15.76
N ASP A 218 -21.76 11.72 15.29
CA ASP A 218 -22.13 13.03 15.85
C ASP A 218 -20.97 14.04 15.95
N ILE A 219 -20.00 13.95 15.03
CA ILE A 219 -18.88 14.87 14.94
C ILE A 219 -19.17 15.88 13.82
N PRO A 220 -18.90 17.20 14.03
CA PRO A 220 -19.01 18.19 12.99
C PRO A 220 -18.31 17.75 11.70
N MET A 221 -19.01 17.82 10.55
CA MET A 221 -18.40 17.32 9.31
C MET A 221 -18.85 18.09 8.08
N VAL A 222 -17.99 18.04 7.06
CA VAL A 222 -18.28 18.54 5.72
C VAL A 222 -18.02 17.44 4.70
N LEU A 223 -18.82 17.41 3.64
CA LEU A 223 -18.69 16.49 2.51
C LEU A 223 -18.01 17.20 1.34
N ALA A 224 -16.81 16.78 0.99
CA ALA A 224 -16.09 17.28 -0.17
C ALA A 224 -16.36 16.38 -1.39
N LEU A 225 -17.23 16.82 -2.33
CA LEU A 225 -17.51 16.13 -3.57
C LEU A 225 -16.38 16.37 -4.56
N ASN A 226 -15.44 15.44 -4.63
CA ASN A 226 -14.26 15.54 -5.51
C ASN A 226 -14.54 15.01 -6.92
N MET A 227 -13.69 15.38 -7.88
CA MET A 227 -13.79 14.99 -9.28
C MET A 227 -15.03 15.57 -9.99
N MET A 228 -15.53 16.68 -9.50
CA MET A 228 -16.67 17.37 -10.12
C MET A 228 -16.38 17.88 -11.54
N ASP A 229 -15.10 18.10 -11.86
CA ASP A 229 -14.66 18.36 -13.23
C ASP A 229 -14.92 17.17 -14.16
N GLU A 230 -14.66 15.92 -13.74
CA GLU A 230 -14.97 14.73 -14.52
C GLU A 230 -16.48 14.53 -14.69
N VAL A 231 -17.28 14.78 -13.64
CA VAL A 231 -18.76 14.71 -13.73
C VAL A 231 -19.27 15.70 -14.75
N ARG A 232 -18.79 16.95 -14.72
CA ARG A 232 -19.19 18.01 -15.69
C ARG A 232 -18.74 17.68 -17.11
N ASP A 233 -17.50 17.22 -17.30
CA ASP A 233 -16.95 16.90 -18.63
C ASP A 233 -17.69 15.73 -19.31
N ASN A 234 -18.33 14.86 -18.53
CA ASN A 234 -19.17 13.76 -19.00
C ASN A 234 -20.65 14.15 -19.14
N GLY A 235 -21.03 15.39 -18.85
CA GLY A 235 -22.40 15.89 -18.97
C GLY A 235 -23.32 15.45 -17.84
N GLY A 236 -22.77 15.03 -16.71
CA GLY A 236 -23.51 14.81 -15.46
C GLY A 236 -23.59 16.09 -14.61
N SER A 237 -24.43 16.08 -13.60
CA SER A 237 -24.50 17.12 -12.58
C SER A 237 -24.98 16.54 -11.26
N ILE A 238 -24.64 17.24 -10.16
CA ILE A 238 -25.15 16.91 -8.82
C ILE A 238 -25.83 18.17 -8.29
N LEU A 239 -27.06 18.00 -7.81
CA LEU A 239 -27.84 19.05 -7.15
C LEU A 239 -27.34 19.19 -5.72
N VAL A 240 -26.29 19.99 -5.54
CA VAL A 240 -25.55 20.11 -4.28
C VAL A 240 -26.48 20.56 -3.15
N ASN A 241 -27.30 21.60 -3.35
CA ASN A 241 -28.18 22.12 -2.34
C ASN A 241 -29.26 21.13 -1.90
N GLU A 242 -29.83 20.36 -2.84
CA GLU A 242 -30.79 19.30 -2.50
C GLU A 242 -30.09 18.18 -1.70
N MET A 243 -28.86 17.83 -2.06
CA MET A 243 -28.07 16.84 -1.36
C MET A 243 -27.73 17.28 0.06
N GLU A 244 -27.36 18.56 0.25
CA GLU A 244 -27.15 19.16 1.57
C GLU A 244 -28.40 19.05 2.46
N GLN A 245 -29.56 19.40 1.92
CA GLN A 245 -30.83 19.30 2.64
C GLN A 245 -31.16 17.87 3.07
N GLU A 246 -30.90 16.89 2.18
CA GLU A 246 -31.17 15.48 2.47
C GLU A 246 -30.17 14.88 3.47
N LEU A 247 -28.90 15.28 3.39
CA LEU A 247 -27.84 14.80 4.30
C LEU A 247 -27.79 15.57 5.61
N GLY A 248 -28.18 16.86 5.60
CA GLY A 248 -28.06 17.73 6.78
C GLY A 248 -26.63 18.08 7.16
N ILE A 249 -25.73 18.14 6.17
CA ILE A 249 -24.32 18.56 6.31
C ILE A 249 -23.90 19.39 5.08
N PRO A 250 -22.95 20.33 5.20
CA PRO A 250 -22.45 21.08 4.05
C PRO A 250 -21.82 20.16 3.00
N VAL A 251 -22.16 20.35 1.75
CA VAL A 251 -21.67 19.58 0.59
C VAL A 251 -20.96 20.50 -0.38
N ILE A 252 -19.64 20.40 -0.49
CA ILE A 252 -18.83 21.32 -1.28
C ILE A 252 -18.27 20.62 -2.51
N PRO A 253 -18.64 21.09 -3.71
CA PRO A 253 -18.13 20.55 -4.97
C PRO A 253 -16.69 21.01 -5.24
N ILE A 254 -15.76 20.06 -5.35
CA ILE A 254 -14.34 20.36 -5.54
C ILE A 254 -13.71 19.60 -6.71
N SER A 255 -12.57 20.08 -7.17
CA SER A 255 -11.61 19.31 -7.94
C SER A 255 -10.22 19.47 -7.29
N ALA A 256 -9.82 18.50 -6.48
CA ALA A 256 -8.53 18.53 -5.79
C ALA A 256 -7.35 18.56 -6.78
N ALA A 257 -7.49 17.91 -7.95
CA ALA A 257 -6.47 17.91 -9.00
C ALA A 257 -6.27 19.30 -9.65
N LYS A 258 -7.36 20.06 -9.83
CA LYS A 258 -7.34 21.41 -10.41
C LYS A 258 -7.28 22.52 -9.38
N ASN A 259 -7.34 22.20 -8.09
CA ASN A 259 -7.41 23.16 -6.96
C ASN A 259 -8.65 24.07 -7.03
N GLU A 260 -9.80 23.50 -7.47
CA GLU A 260 -11.09 24.19 -7.52
C GLU A 260 -11.91 23.90 -6.26
N GLY A 261 -12.60 24.89 -5.68
CA GLY A 261 -13.50 24.75 -4.52
C GLY A 261 -12.78 24.53 -3.17
N ILE A 262 -11.44 24.53 -3.13
CA ILE A 262 -10.71 24.22 -1.89
C ILE A 262 -10.84 25.32 -0.83
N GLY A 263 -10.85 26.59 -1.24
CA GLY A 263 -11.05 27.72 -0.31
C GLY A 263 -12.40 27.66 0.39
N GLU A 264 -13.47 27.42 -0.39
CA GLU A 264 -14.83 27.25 0.13
C GLU A 264 -14.94 26.05 1.09
N LEU A 265 -14.30 24.92 0.73
CA LEU A 265 -14.24 23.75 1.61
C LEU A 265 -13.58 24.08 2.96
N ILE A 266 -12.48 24.85 2.98
CA ILE A 266 -11.78 25.25 4.20
C ILE A 266 -12.68 26.13 5.05
N GLU A 267 -13.34 27.13 4.44
CA GLU A 267 -14.24 28.05 5.15
C GLU A 267 -15.38 27.30 5.84
N HIS A 268 -16.07 26.39 5.13
CA HIS A 268 -17.12 25.56 5.71
C HIS A 268 -16.59 24.62 6.81
N ALA A 269 -15.45 23.94 6.58
CA ALA A 269 -14.86 23.03 7.56
C ALA A 269 -14.50 23.76 8.87
N VAL A 270 -13.86 24.95 8.74
CA VAL A 270 -13.51 25.76 9.92
C VAL A 270 -14.76 26.25 10.64
N HIS A 271 -15.80 26.66 9.89
CA HIS A 271 -17.07 27.11 10.46
C HIS A 271 -17.74 26.01 11.30
N VAL A 272 -18.04 24.85 10.71
CA VAL A 272 -18.72 23.77 11.44
C VAL A 272 -17.91 23.26 12.63
N ALA A 273 -16.57 23.21 12.51
CA ALA A 273 -15.71 22.81 13.62
C ALA A 273 -15.64 23.87 14.73
N LYS A 274 -15.62 25.16 14.39
CA LYS A 274 -15.59 26.26 15.38
C LYS A 274 -16.88 26.33 16.17
N TYR A 275 -18.02 26.18 15.51
CA TYR A 275 -19.35 26.26 16.13
C TYR A 275 -19.86 24.93 16.64
N GLN A 276 -19.11 23.83 16.44
CA GLN A 276 -19.46 22.47 16.84
C GLN A 276 -20.81 22.03 16.29
N GLU A 277 -21.03 22.30 15.00
CA GLU A 277 -22.29 21.97 14.32
C GLU A 277 -22.38 20.48 14.03
N SER A 278 -23.22 19.77 14.77
CA SER A 278 -23.49 18.36 14.56
C SER A 278 -24.23 18.10 13.25
N PRO A 279 -24.03 16.94 12.60
CA PRO A 279 -24.80 16.56 11.42
C PRO A 279 -26.31 16.63 11.70
N GLY A 280 -27.06 17.38 10.87
CA GLY A 280 -28.49 17.58 11.03
C GLY A 280 -29.32 16.30 10.84
N ARG A 281 -28.75 15.26 10.24
CA ARG A 281 -29.36 13.94 10.09
C ARG A 281 -28.41 12.85 10.55
N GLN A 282 -28.85 12.07 11.53
CA GLN A 282 -28.13 10.89 12.03
C GLN A 282 -28.97 9.61 11.87
N ASP A 283 -30.28 9.77 11.67
CA ASP A 283 -31.22 8.68 11.45
C ASP A 283 -31.54 8.50 9.97
N PHE A 284 -31.15 7.35 9.44
CA PHE A 284 -31.34 6.96 8.04
C PHE A 284 -32.43 5.91 7.88
N CYS A 285 -33.04 5.45 8.98
CA CYS A 285 -34.13 4.51 8.91
C CYS A 285 -35.48 5.24 8.68
N ASP A 286 -36.24 4.73 7.72
CA ASP A 286 -37.61 5.19 7.47
C ASP A 286 -38.57 4.40 8.36
N ALA A 287 -39.45 5.12 9.09
CA ALA A 287 -40.42 4.50 9.97
C ALA A 287 -41.49 3.68 9.23
N ASP A 288 -41.68 3.99 7.95
CA ASP A 288 -42.65 3.31 7.08
C ASP A 288 -42.00 2.19 6.24
N ASP A 289 -40.66 2.17 6.10
CA ASP A 289 -39.97 1.18 5.31
C ASP A 289 -40.06 -0.21 5.94
N HIS A 290 -40.65 -1.15 5.19
CA HIS A 290 -40.88 -2.54 5.63
C HIS A 290 -41.56 -2.62 7.04
N GLY A 291 -42.49 -1.73 7.30
CA GLY A 291 -43.19 -1.65 8.57
C GLY A 291 -42.36 -1.13 9.73
N GLY A 292 -41.24 -0.48 9.48
CA GLY A 292 -40.36 0.15 10.47
C GLY A 292 -39.57 -0.82 11.35
N ALA A 293 -39.33 -2.03 10.90
CA ALA A 293 -38.62 -3.05 11.69
C ALA A 293 -37.21 -2.62 12.13
N VAL A 294 -36.42 -2.07 11.21
CA VAL A 294 -35.04 -1.58 11.48
C VAL A 294 -35.13 -0.35 12.40
N HIS A 295 -36.07 0.57 12.15
CA HIS A 295 -36.27 1.76 12.96
C HIS A 295 -36.53 1.40 14.42
N ARG A 296 -37.53 0.51 14.69
CA ARG A 296 -37.83 0.06 16.05
C ARG A 296 -36.67 -0.65 16.72
N CYS A 297 -35.93 -1.46 15.97
CA CYS A 297 -34.74 -2.15 16.47
C CYS A 297 -33.69 -1.16 16.95
N LEU A 298 -33.27 -0.22 16.10
CA LEU A 298 -32.22 0.73 16.42
C LEU A 298 -32.60 1.65 17.55
N HIS A 299 -33.87 2.18 17.59
CA HIS A 299 -34.35 3.00 18.69
C HIS A 299 -34.46 2.20 20.01
N GLY A 300 -34.90 0.95 19.94
CA GLY A 300 -34.90 0.07 21.11
C GLY A 300 -33.51 -0.19 21.69
N ILE A 301 -32.52 -0.42 20.82
CA ILE A 301 -31.11 -0.57 21.23
C ILE A 301 -30.57 0.75 21.79
N MET A 302 -30.83 1.90 21.16
CA MET A 302 -30.39 3.21 21.65
C MET A 302 -30.84 3.46 23.08
N HIS A 303 -32.13 3.21 23.40
CA HIS A 303 -32.64 3.33 24.76
C HIS A 303 -31.97 2.37 25.73
N LEU A 304 -31.70 1.14 25.31
CA LEU A 304 -31.04 0.13 26.15
C LEU A 304 -29.62 0.52 26.54
N ILE A 305 -28.85 1.13 25.60
CA ILE A 305 -27.40 1.37 25.77
C ILE A 305 -27.04 2.82 26.13
N GLU A 306 -27.99 3.74 26.25
CA GLU A 306 -27.73 5.18 26.39
C GLU A 306 -26.75 5.50 27.54
N ASP A 307 -26.96 4.92 28.72
CA ASP A 307 -26.10 5.13 29.88
C ASP A 307 -24.70 4.50 29.71
N HIS A 308 -24.64 3.35 29.05
CA HIS A 308 -23.37 2.65 28.75
C HIS A 308 -22.56 3.39 27.71
N ALA A 309 -23.20 3.87 26.66
CA ALA A 309 -22.55 4.64 25.59
C ALA A 309 -22.01 5.97 26.11
N LYS A 310 -22.77 6.69 26.93
CA LYS A 310 -22.31 7.92 27.61
C LYS A 310 -21.10 7.68 28.52
N LYS A 311 -21.06 6.56 29.26
CA LYS A 311 -19.91 6.20 30.12
C LYS A 311 -18.69 5.80 29.32
N ALA A 312 -18.90 5.19 28.17
CA ALA A 312 -17.80 4.75 27.27
C ALA A 312 -17.35 5.86 26.31
N ASP A 313 -18.00 7.03 26.34
CA ASP A 313 -17.75 8.16 25.42
C ASP A 313 -17.87 7.76 23.94
N ILE A 314 -18.92 6.96 23.64
CA ILE A 314 -19.23 6.49 22.28
C ILE A 314 -20.58 7.05 21.86
N PRO A 315 -20.73 7.63 20.66
CA PRO A 315 -22.02 8.12 20.16
C PRO A 315 -23.08 7.02 20.14
N VAL A 316 -24.23 7.30 20.73
CA VAL A 316 -25.28 6.29 20.99
C VAL A 316 -25.80 5.66 19.69
N ARG A 317 -25.99 6.50 18.64
CA ARG A 317 -26.47 6.02 17.34
C ARG A 317 -25.48 5.09 16.67
N PHE A 318 -24.19 5.46 16.63
CA PHE A 318 -23.13 4.62 16.11
C PHE A 318 -23.04 3.29 16.86
N ALA A 319 -23.05 3.35 18.21
CA ALA A 319 -23.04 2.15 19.04
C ALA A 319 -24.23 1.22 18.76
N ALA A 320 -25.43 1.77 18.61
CA ALA A 320 -26.64 1.00 18.32
C ALA A 320 -26.57 0.31 16.96
N CYS A 321 -26.13 1.01 15.91
CA CYS A 321 -25.95 0.43 14.58
C CYS A 321 -24.90 -0.69 14.61
N LYS A 322 -23.77 -0.48 15.30
CA LYS A 322 -22.69 -1.49 15.38
C LYS A 322 -23.10 -2.71 16.21
N LEU A 323 -23.84 -2.54 17.30
CA LEU A 323 -24.44 -3.66 18.07
C LEU A 323 -25.47 -4.43 17.25
N ALA A 324 -26.32 -3.73 16.50
CA ALA A 324 -27.27 -4.36 15.59
C ALA A 324 -26.56 -5.20 14.51
N GLU A 325 -25.42 -4.73 13.98
CA GLU A 325 -24.56 -5.47 13.05
C GLU A 325 -23.83 -6.66 13.71
N GLY A 326 -23.73 -6.71 15.03
CA GLY A 326 -23.04 -7.75 15.80
C GLY A 326 -21.54 -7.45 16.02
N ASP A 327 -21.16 -6.18 16.14
CA ASP A 327 -19.77 -5.76 16.39
C ASP A 327 -19.32 -6.08 17.82
N GLU A 328 -18.46 -7.09 17.95
CA GLU A 328 -17.95 -7.56 19.25
C GLU A 328 -17.10 -6.49 19.97
N LEU A 329 -16.37 -5.64 19.22
CA LEU A 329 -15.51 -4.62 19.84
C LEU A 329 -16.34 -3.55 20.56
N ILE A 330 -17.47 -3.13 20.01
CA ILE A 330 -18.39 -2.21 20.68
C ILE A 330 -19.09 -2.91 21.86
N LEU A 331 -19.49 -4.16 21.69
CA LEU A 331 -20.10 -4.93 22.76
C LEU A 331 -19.19 -5.04 24.00
N GLU A 332 -17.89 -5.29 23.80
CA GLU A 332 -16.90 -5.33 24.87
C GLU A 332 -16.68 -3.97 25.53
N GLN A 333 -16.67 -2.89 24.75
CA GLN A 333 -16.46 -1.52 25.26
C GLN A 333 -17.63 -1.04 26.12
N LEU A 334 -18.85 -1.37 25.74
CA LEU A 334 -20.07 -0.95 26.47
C LEU A 334 -20.28 -1.73 27.75
N LYS A 335 -19.70 -2.90 27.92
CA LYS A 335 -19.79 -3.72 29.16
C LYS A 335 -21.20 -3.99 29.62
N LEU A 336 -22.10 -4.40 28.70
CA LEU A 336 -23.45 -4.76 28.98
C LEU A 336 -23.54 -5.97 29.92
N ASP A 337 -24.54 -6.01 30.80
CA ASP A 337 -24.79 -7.18 31.62
C ASP A 337 -25.44 -8.32 30.78
N GLU A 338 -25.59 -9.50 31.39
CA GLU A 338 -26.15 -10.66 30.68
C GLU A 338 -27.63 -10.52 30.35
N ASN A 339 -28.38 -9.76 31.13
CA ASN A 339 -29.82 -9.49 30.85
C ASN A 339 -29.96 -8.49 29.70
N GLU A 340 -29.10 -7.46 29.68
CA GLU A 340 -29.05 -6.46 28.62
C GLU A 340 -28.62 -7.10 27.28
N LYS A 341 -27.64 -8.01 27.30
CA LYS A 341 -27.25 -8.80 26.12
C LYS A 341 -28.37 -9.68 25.59
N GLN A 342 -29.13 -10.33 26.50
CA GLN A 342 -30.28 -11.13 26.08
C GLN A 342 -31.41 -10.26 25.50
N LEU A 343 -31.65 -9.08 26.07
CA LEU A 343 -32.62 -8.15 25.53
C LEU A 343 -32.20 -7.59 24.17
N LEU A 344 -30.91 -7.21 24.02
CA LEU A 344 -30.34 -6.82 22.75
C LEU A 344 -30.55 -7.89 21.68
N GLU A 345 -30.23 -9.14 21.99
CA GLU A 345 -30.39 -10.25 21.07
C GLU A 345 -31.88 -10.53 20.75
N HIS A 346 -32.78 -10.32 21.68
CA HIS A 346 -34.23 -10.43 21.45
C HIS A 346 -34.72 -9.36 20.47
N ILE A 347 -34.33 -8.09 20.67
CA ILE A 347 -34.70 -6.96 19.79
C ILE A 347 -34.17 -7.22 18.35
N VAL A 348 -32.92 -7.66 18.23
CA VAL A 348 -32.31 -7.95 16.92
C VAL A 348 -33.03 -9.12 16.25
N LYS A 349 -33.31 -10.23 16.94
CA LYS A 349 -34.06 -11.37 16.40
C LYS A 349 -35.47 -11.01 15.93
N GLN A 350 -36.12 -10.13 16.64
CA GLN A 350 -37.43 -9.64 16.21
C GLN A 350 -37.32 -8.89 14.88
N MET A 351 -36.32 -8.01 14.71
CA MET A 351 -36.07 -7.32 13.45
C MET A 351 -35.77 -8.31 12.32
N GLU A 352 -34.92 -9.31 12.58
CA GLU A 352 -34.57 -10.34 11.57
C GLU A 352 -35.81 -11.11 11.08
N GLN A 353 -36.73 -11.45 12.02
CA GLN A 353 -37.97 -12.15 11.68
C GLN A 353 -38.94 -11.26 10.89
N GLU A 354 -39.09 -10.01 11.26
CA GLU A 354 -39.98 -9.06 10.58
C GLU A 354 -39.42 -8.66 9.20
N ARG A 355 -38.12 -8.48 9.08
CA ARG A 355 -37.46 -8.06 7.84
C ARG A 355 -37.25 -9.22 6.87
N GLY A 356 -37.08 -10.45 7.36
CA GLY A 356 -36.71 -11.63 6.56
C GLY A 356 -35.25 -11.60 6.11
N LEU A 357 -34.43 -10.73 6.68
CA LEU A 357 -32.99 -10.59 6.45
C LEU A 357 -32.26 -10.78 7.78
N ASP A 358 -31.03 -11.28 7.72
CA ASP A 358 -30.18 -11.26 8.91
C ASP A 358 -29.76 -9.83 9.31
N ARG A 359 -29.30 -9.67 10.54
CA ARG A 359 -28.97 -8.37 11.15
C ARG A 359 -28.06 -7.48 10.31
N SER A 360 -26.97 -8.05 9.82
CA SER A 360 -25.97 -7.29 9.05
C SER A 360 -26.52 -6.87 7.67
N ALA A 361 -27.25 -7.77 7.00
CA ALA A 361 -27.89 -7.47 5.73
C ALA A 361 -28.99 -6.43 5.86
N ALA A 362 -29.80 -6.48 6.94
CA ALA A 362 -30.88 -5.51 7.19
C ALA A 362 -30.33 -4.08 7.40
N ILE A 363 -29.25 -3.93 8.14
CA ILE A 363 -28.61 -2.62 8.36
C ILE A 363 -27.93 -2.10 7.09
N ALA A 364 -27.25 -2.97 6.33
CA ALA A 364 -26.64 -2.58 5.06
C ALA A 364 -27.72 -2.16 4.04
N ASP A 365 -28.79 -2.91 3.93
CA ASP A 365 -29.92 -2.65 3.05
C ASP A 365 -30.60 -1.31 3.37
N MET A 366 -30.84 -1.01 4.66
CA MET A 366 -31.32 0.30 5.10
C MET A 366 -30.45 1.45 4.58
N ARG A 367 -29.11 1.35 4.73
CA ARG A 367 -28.18 2.39 4.26
C ARG A 367 -28.19 2.52 2.74
N PHE A 368 -28.14 1.40 2.01
CA PHE A 368 -28.15 1.46 0.54
C PHE A 368 -29.47 1.98 -0.01
N THR A 369 -30.63 1.60 0.58
CA THR A 369 -31.94 2.15 0.21
C THR A 369 -31.98 3.68 0.37
N PHE A 370 -31.42 4.19 1.47
CA PHE A 370 -31.34 5.64 1.70
C PHE A 370 -30.39 6.31 0.67
N ILE A 371 -29.23 5.71 0.39
CA ILE A 371 -28.27 6.21 -0.61
C ILE A 371 -28.91 6.27 -2.01
N GLU A 372 -29.62 5.21 -2.41
CA GLU A 372 -30.31 5.16 -3.69
C GLU A 372 -31.36 6.27 -3.79
N LYS A 373 -32.15 6.47 -2.73
CA LYS A 373 -33.16 7.54 -2.69
C LYS A 373 -32.55 8.93 -2.85
N ILE A 374 -31.43 9.22 -2.17
CA ILE A 374 -30.71 10.49 -2.33
C ILE A 374 -30.14 10.62 -3.74
N CYS A 375 -29.43 9.59 -4.21
CA CYS A 375 -28.78 9.65 -5.53
C CYS A 375 -29.80 9.79 -6.65
N ASP A 376 -30.95 9.14 -6.58
CA ASP A 376 -32.02 9.29 -7.57
C ASP A 376 -32.65 10.69 -7.57
N ALA A 377 -32.70 11.34 -6.41
CA ALA A 377 -33.21 12.71 -6.28
C ALA A 377 -32.17 13.75 -6.75
N THR A 378 -30.88 13.58 -6.43
CA THR A 378 -29.89 14.65 -6.51
C THR A 378 -28.83 14.45 -7.58
N VAL A 379 -28.61 13.22 -8.08
CA VAL A 379 -27.54 12.91 -9.05
C VAL A 379 -28.10 12.73 -10.45
N VAL A 380 -27.68 13.57 -11.37
CA VAL A 380 -27.94 13.39 -12.80
C VAL A 380 -26.78 12.60 -13.40
N LYS A 381 -27.00 11.29 -13.60
CA LYS A 381 -25.95 10.40 -14.11
C LYS A 381 -25.55 10.80 -15.53
N PRO A 382 -24.23 10.90 -15.84
CA PRO A 382 -23.77 11.18 -17.18
C PRO A 382 -24.10 10.01 -18.11
N LYS A 383 -24.12 10.29 -19.42
CA LYS A 383 -23.95 9.22 -20.43
C LYS A 383 -22.64 8.50 -20.10
N GLU A 384 -22.52 7.21 -20.49
CA GLU A 384 -21.32 6.40 -20.24
C GLU A 384 -20.04 7.25 -20.25
N SER A 385 -19.34 7.28 -19.10
CA SER A 385 -18.14 8.11 -18.91
C SER A 385 -17.10 7.79 -19.98
N LYS A 386 -16.54 8.82 -20.61
CA LYS A 386 -15.48 8.65 -21.63
C LYS A 386 -14.25 7.94 -21.04
N GLU A 387 -13.98 8.19 -19.77
CA GLU A 387 -12.91 7.57 -19.00
C GLU A 387 -13.17 6.08 -18.82
N HIS A 388 -14.40 5.71 -18.48
CA HIS A 388 -14.78 4.30 -18.33
C HIS A 388 -14.68 3.56 -19.68
N LEU A 389 -15.19 4.13 -20.77
CA LEU A 389 -15.08 3.56 -22.12
C LEU A 389 -13.62 3.39 -22.55
N ARG A 390 -12.74 4.36 -22.24
CA ARG A 390 -11.30 4.27 -22.51
C ARG A 390 -10.68 3.16 -21.68
N SER A 391 -11.00 3.11 -20.39
CA SER A 391 -10.50 2.08 -19.47
C SER A 391 -10.92 0.68 -19.92
N ALA A 392 -12.18 0.48 -20.30
CA ALA A 392 -12.68 -0.78 -20.82
C ALA A 392 -11.98 -1.21 -22.13
N LYS A 393 -11.66 -0.26 -23.02
CA LYS A 393 -10.86 -0.54 -24.24
C LYS A 393 -9.43 -0.95 -23.92
N MET A 394 -8.79 -0.27 -22.97
CA MET A 394 -7.43 -0.61 -22.52
C MET A 394 -7.40 -1.97 -21.82
N ASP A 395 -8.39 -2.26 -21.00
CA ASP A 395 -8.51 -3.50 -20.26
C ASP A 395 -8.68 -4.73 -21.17
N LYS A 396 -9.30 -4.59 -22.37
CA LYS A 396 -9.33 -5.67 -23.36
C LYS A 396 -7.94 -6.16 -23.76
N ILE A 397 -6.92 -5.29 -23.70
CA ILE A 397 -5.54 -5.63 -24.03
C ILE A 397 -4.77 -5.96 -22.74
N LEU A 398 -4.81 -5.07 -21.75
CA LEU A 398 -3.98 -5.17 -20.54
C LEU A 398 -4.42 -6.27 -19.57
N THR A 399 -5.70 -6.65 -19.58
CA THR A 399 -6.25 -7.76 -18.80
C THR A 399 -6.82 -8.89 -19.66
N GLY A 400 -6.50 -8.91 -20.96
CA GLY A 400 -6.97 -9.95 -21.89
C GLY A 400 -6.35 -11.32 -21.59
N LYS A 401 -7.09 -12.40 -21.85
CA LYS A 401 -6.71 -13.78 -21.52
C LYS A 401 -5.31 -14.19 -21.96
N TYR A 402 -4.86 -13.74 -23.14
CA TYR A 402 -3.55 -14.10 -23.72
C TYR A 402 -2.58 -12.91 -23.74
N THR A 403 -3.06 -11.68 -23.60
CA THR A 403 -2.27 -10.47 -23.75
C THR A 403 -1.79 -9.90 -22.42
N ALA A 404 -2.48 -10.19 -21.31
CA ALA A 404 -2.17 -9.61 -20.01
C ALA A 404 -0.73 -9.86 -19.55
N ILE A 405 -0.26 -11.12 -19.54
CA ILE A 405 1.09 -11.46 -19.11
C ILE A 405 2.16 -10.92 -20.05
N PRO A 406 2.06 -11.08 -21.40
CA PRO A 406 3.01 -10.47 -22.33
C PRO A 406 3.08 -8.93 -22.21
N CYS A 407 1.93 -8.24 -22.11
CA CYS A 407 1.90 -6.79 -21.91
C CYS A 407 2.57 -6.38 -20.58
N PHE A 408 2.26 -7.09 -19.51
CA PHE A 408 2.89 -6.86 -18.22
C PHE A 408 4.41 -7.01 -18.29
N VAL A 409 4.92 -8.11 -18.88
CA VAL A 409 6.37 -8.32 -19.03
C VAL A 409 6.98 -7.22 -19.90
N ALA A 410 6.33 -6.82 -20.99
CA ALA A 410 6.83 -5.77 -21.87
C ALA A 410 6.90 -4.40 -21.15
N ILE A 411 5.86 -4.02 -20.41
CA ILE A 411 5.84 -2.77 -19.64
C ILE A 411 6.94 -2.77 -18.58
N MET A 412 7.06 -3.85 -17.80
CA MET A 412 8.09 -3.94 -16.77
C MET A 412 9.50 -3.97 -17.35
N ALA A 413 9.71 -4.67 -18.47
CA ALA A 413 10.98 -4.66 -19.19
C ALA A 413 11.33 -3.25 -19.68
N ALA A 414 10.36 -2.50 -20.22
CA ALA A 414 10.57 -1.12 -20.64
C ALA A 414 10.92 -0.21 -19.45
N VAL A 415 10.20 -0.32 -18.33
CA VAL A 415 10.47 0.43 -17.09
C VAL A 415 11.90 0.14 -16.59
N PHE A 416 12.28 -1.12 -16.49
CA PHE A 416 13.62 -1.49 -16.03
C PHE A 416 14.70 -1.05 -17.02
N TRP A 417 14.48 -1.19 -18.32
CA TRP A 417 15.43 -0.76 -19.33
C TRP A 417 15.66 0.76 -19.29
N LEU A 418 14.58 1.55 -19.21
CA LEU A 418 14.67 3.01 -19.07
C LEU A 418 15.37 3.42 -17.76
N THR A 419 15.06 2.74 -16.67
CA THR A 419 15.65 3.03 -15.35
C THR A 419 17.13 2.71 -15.30
N PHE A 420 17.55 1.51 -15.76
CA PHE A 420 18.91 1.03 -15.53
C PHE A 420 19.87 1.32 -16.69
N ASN A 421 19.38 1.51 -17.92
CA ASN A 421 20.26 1.69 -19.09
C ASN A 421 20.18 3.08 -19.74
N VAL A 422 19.10 3.83 -19.51
CA VAL A 422 18.92 5.12 -20.19
C VAL A 422 18.94 6.27 -19.18
N ILE A 423 17.82 6.51 -18.49
CA ILE A 423 17.65 7.72 -17.65
C ILE A 423 18.45 7.60 -16.37
N GLY A 424 18.26 6.53 -15.62
CA GLY A 424 18.92 6.32 -14.34
C GLY A 424 20.45 6.20 -14.51
N ALA A 425 20.92 5.47 -15.54
CA ALA A 425 22.34 5.36 -15.83
C ALA A 425 22.97 6.71 -16.22
N ALA A 426 22.31 7.51 -17.07
CA ALA A 426 22.82 8.82 -17.47
C ALA A 426 22.93 9.78 -16.28
N LEU A 427 21.89 9.82 -15.41
CA LEU A 427 21.90 10.64 -14.22
C LEU A 427 22.89 10.15 -13.17
N SER A 428 23.07 8.83 -13.04
CA SER A 428 24.07 8.23 -12.16
C SER A 428 25.49 8.59 -12.59
N ASN A 429 25.80 8.46 -13.87
CA ASN A 429 27.10 8.83 -14.42
C ASN A 429 27.40 10.34 -14.22
N LEU A 430 26.38 11.20 -14.38
CA LEU A 430 26.53 12.63 -14.12
C LEU A 430 26.86 12.91 -12.65
N LEU A 431 26.19 12.24 -11.75
CA LEU A 431 26.42 12.36 -10.30
C LEU A 431 27.81 11.80 -9.92
N ASP A 432 28.21 10.69 -10.50
CA ASP A 432 29.53 10.08 -10.32
C ASP A 432 30.65 11.02 -10.75
N MET A 433 30.52 11.70 -11.90
CA MET A 433 31.47 12.71 -12.32
C MET A 433 31.56 13.86 -11.31
N GLY A 434 30.42 14.30 -10.77
CA GLY A 434 30.37 15.34 -9.72
C GLY A 434 31.06 14.90 -8.42
N ILE A 435 30.75 13.68 -7.95
CA ILE A 435 31.36 13.10 -6.75
C ILE A 435 32.87 12.93 -6.95
N SER A 436 33.29 12.41 -8.09
CA SER A 436 34.72 12.21 -8.43
C SER A 436 35.48 13.55 -8.50
N ALA A 437 34.88 14.57 -9.11
CA ALA A 437 35.46 15.92 -9.14
C ALA A 437 35.62 16.49 -7.73
N LEU A 438 34.61 16.33 -6.87
CA LEU A 438 34.67 16.77 -5.47
C LEU A 438 35.72 15.98 -4.67
N THR A 439 35.80 14.67 -4.88
CA THR A 439 36.81 13.79 -4.25
C THR A 439 38.20 14.22 -4.63
N ASN A 440 38.47 14.46 -5.91
CA ASN A 440 39.79 14.93 -6.41
C ASN A 440 40.16 16.32 -5.87
N LEU A 441 39.19 17.21 -5.70
CA LEU A 441 39.39 18.53 -5.12
C LEU A 441 39.79 18.42 -3.62
N VAL A 442 39.08 17.57 -2.86
CA VAL A 442 39.37 17.31 -1.45
C VAL A 442 40.70 16.58 -1.28
N ASP A 443 41.00 15.59 -2.14
CA ASP A 443 42.27 14.87 -2.17
C ASP A 443 43.46 15.83 -2.38
N GLY A 444 43.35 16.72 -3.38
CA GLY A 444 44.33 17.75 -3.64
C GLY A 444 44.53 18.73 -2.47
N ALA A 445 43.44 19.13 -1.81
CA ALA A 445 43.49 19.98 -0.61
C ALA A 445 44.18 19.28 0.57
N LEU A 446 43.78 18.04 0.89
CA LEU A 446 44.39 17.25 1.96
C LEU A 446 45.87 17.00 1.73
N THR A 447 46.26 16.73 0.47
CA THR A 447 47.66 16.55 0.07
C THR A 447 48.45 17.86 0.23
N SER A 448 47.88 19.02 -0.18
CA SER A 448 48.53 20.32 -0.06
C SER A 448 48.72 20.75 1.40
N TRP A 449 47.82 20.34 2.30
CA TRP A 449 47.91 20.60 3.73
C TRP A 449 48.77 19.60 4.49
N ASN A 450 49.39 18.63 3.79
CA ASN A 450 50.23 17.60 4.37
C ASN A 450 49.55 16.82 5.53
N VAL A 451 48.26 16.51 5.39
CA VAL A 451 47.49 15.83 6.37
C VAL A 451 48.02 14.41 6.59
N ASN A 452 47.95 13.90 7.84
CA ASN A 452 48.34 12.55 8.18
C ASN A 452 47.69 11.52 7.24
N SER A 453 48.49 10.56 6.73
CA SER A 453 48.05 9.56 5.76
C SER A 453 46.84 8.74 6.18
N VAL A 454 46.67 8.50 7.50
CA VAL A 454 45.51 7.76 8.03
C VAL A 454 44.25 8.61 7.94
N ILE A 455 44.31 9.90 8.26
CA ILE A 455 43.17 10.83 8.15
C ILE A 455 42.82 11.04 6.67
N HIS A 456 43.84 11.15 5.81
CA HIS A 456 43.68 11.26 4.37
C HIS A 456 42.91 10.04 3.81
N SER A 457 43.35 8.81 4.13
CA SER A 457 42.66 7.57 3.72
C SER A 457 41.25 7.45 4.34
N LEU A 458 41.04 7.86 5.59
CA LEU A 458 39.71 7.88 6.18
C LEU A 458 38.74 8.77 5.38
N VAL A 459 39.19 9.98 5.02
CA VAL A 459 38.34 10.92 4.29
C VAL A 459 38.10 10.45 2.85
N ILE A 460 39.15 10.08 2.12
CA ILE A 460 39.02 9.70 0.70
C ILE A 460 38.42 8.29 0.54
N ASP A 461 39.03 7.28 1.19
CA ASP A 461 38.64 5.90 0.97
C ASP A 461 37.42 5.51 1.86
N GLY A 462 37.41 5.94 3.11
CA GLY A 462 36.33 5.62 4.03
C GLY A 462 35.04 6.41 3.78
N ILE A 463 35.16 7.74 3.56
CA ILE A 463 33.98 8.61 3.44
C ILE A 463 33.61 8.82 1.95
N PHE A 464 34.49 9.47 1.17
CA PHE A 464 34.13 9.86 -0.21
C PHE A 464 33.90 8.65 -1.13
N ASN A 465 34.76 7.66 -1.14
CA ASN A 465 34.57 6.47 -1.95
C ASN A 465 33.43 5.59 -1.42
N GLY A 466 33.33 5.42 -0.09
CA GLY A 466 32.29 4.59 0.51
C GLY A 466 30.89 5.19 0.40
N VAL A 467 30.73 6.47 0.73
CA VAL A 467 29.44 7.16 0.64
C VAL A 467 29.11 7.52 -0.81
N GLY A 468 30.10 7.93 -1.58
CA GLY A 468 29.96 8.28 -3.00
C GLY A 468 29.36 7.16 -3.82
N SER A 469 29.88 5.93 -3.65
CA SER A 469 29.35 4.75 -4.36
C SER A 469 27.85 4.51 -4.10
N VAL A 470 27.36 4.84 -2.93
CA VAL A 470 25.92 4.69 -2.59
C VAL A 470 25.09 5.84 -3.11
N LEU A 471 25.60 7.07 -3.06
CA LEU A 471 24.92 8.23 -3.62
C LEU A 471 24.71 8.10 -5.13
N SER A 472 25.66 7.47 -5.83
CA SER A 472 25.59 7.21 -7.27
C SER A 472 24.37 6.39 -7.69
N PHE A 473 23.83 5.57 -6.80
CA PHE A 473 22.59 4.81 -7.06
C PHE A 473 21.31 5.59 -6.80
N LEU A 474 21.37 6.74 -6.13
CA LEU A 474 20.19 7.55 -5.84
C LEU A 474 19.38 7.92 -7.09
N PRO A 475 19.99 8.39 -8.20
CA PRO A 475 19.24 8.72 -9.42
C PRO A 475 18.51 7.52 -10.02
N VAL A 476 19.12 6.33 -9.98
CA VAL A 476 18.49 5.09 -10.45
C VAL A 476 17.26 4.76 -9.61
N ILE A 477 17.38 4.88 -8.29
CA ILE A 477 16.26 4.63 -7.36
C ILE A 477 15.14 5.64 -7.58
N VAL A 478 15.45 6.93 -7.69
CA VAL A 478 14.46 7.98 -7.96
C VAL A 478 13.75 7.75 -9.30
N THR A 479 14.50 7.39 -10.36
CA THR A 479 13.93 7.07 -11.68
C THR A 479 13.00 5.84 -11.61
N LEU A 480 13.39 4.82 -10.85
CA LEU A 480 12.52 3.64 -10.63
C LEU A 480 11.22 4.03 -9.92
N PHE A 481 11.31 4.82 -8.85
CA PHE A 481 10.12 5.31 -8.15
C PHE A 481 9.24 6.18 -9.03
N PHE A 482 9.82 6.98 -9.91
CA PHE A 482 9.07 7.78 -10.88
C PHE A 482 8.16 6.90 -11.75
N PHE A 483 8.72 5.88 -12.38
CA PHE A 483 7.92 4.98 -13.22
C PHE A 483 6.91 4.16 -12.42
N LEU A 484 7.30 3.66 -11.24
CA LEU A 484 6.39 2.90 -10.39
C LEU A 484 5.23 3.75 -9.88
N SER A 485 5.48 5.00 -9.50
CA SER A 485 4.44 5.94 -9.10
C SER A 485 3.45 6.21 -10.23
N ILE A 486 3.93 6.38 -11.47
CA ILE A 486 3.06 6.52 -12.64
C ILE A 486 2.20 5.27 -12.83
N LEU A 487 2.76 4.07 -12.71
CA LEU A 487 2.01 2.81 -12.85
C LEU A 487 0.99 2.62 -11.73
N GLU A 488 1.32 3.03 -10.51
CA GLU A 488 0.44 2.95 -9.34
C GLU A 488 -0.72 3.94 -9.48
N ASP A 489 -0.43 5.21 -9.64
CA ASP A 489 -1.42 6.28 -9.72
C ASP A 489 -2.31 6.16 -10.97
N SER A 490 -1.78 5.58 -12.06
CA SER A 490 -2.59 5.32 -13.27
C SER A 490 -3.65 4.23 -13.08
N GLY A 491 -3.62 3.46 -11.98
CA GLY A 491 -4.50 2.31 -11.76
C GLY A 491 -4.05 1.01 -12.45
N TYR A 492 -2.89 1.00 -13.13
CA TYR A 492 -2.37 -0.20 -13.79
C TYR A 492 -1.96 -1.28 -12.79
N MET A 493 -1.38 -0.90 -11.63
CA MET A 493 -0.95 -1.87 -10.62
C MET A 493 -2.12 -2.65 -10.00
N ALA A 494 -3.31 -2.06 -9.93
CA ALA A 494 -4.52 -2.77 -9.53
C ALA A 494 -4.86 -3.92 -10.51
N ARG A 495 -4.70 -3.68 -11.83
CA ARG A 495 -4.90 -4.71 -12.85
C ARG A 495 -3.85 -5.82 -12.77
N VAL A 496 -2.61 -5.47 -12.50
CA VAL A 496 -1.53 -6.44 -12.28
C VAL A 496 -1.86 -7.34 -11.09
N ALA A 497 -2.32 -6.77 -9.98
CA ALA A 497 -2.75 -7.52 -8.81
C ALA A 497 -3.93 -8.47 -9.14
N PHE A 498 -4.91 -7.99 -9.91
CA PHE A 498 -6.04 -8.77 -10.39
C PHE A 498 -5.60 -9.96 -11.27
N VAL A 499 -4.68 -9.73 -12.21
CA VAL A 499 -4.16 -10.80 -13.09
C VAL A 499 -3.36 -11.85 -12.33
N MET A 500 -2.59 -11.42 -11.33
CA MET A 500 -1.63 -12.27 -10.62
C MET A 500 -2.21 -13.00 -9.40
N ASP A 501 -3.42 -12.65 -8.94
CA ASP A 501 -3.99 -13.19 -7.68
C ASP A 501 -4.04 -14.71 -7.66
N LYS A 502 -4.51 -15.34 -8.73
CA LYS A 502 -4.60 -16.82 -8.80
C LYS A 502 -3.25 -17.52 -8.65
N LEU A 503 -2.17 -16.94 -9.22
CA LEU A 503 -0.83 -17.52 -9.12
C LEU A 503 -0.26 -17.35 -7.71
N LEU A 504 -0.37 -16.16 -7.16
CA LEU A 504 0.19 -15.84 -5.84
C LEU A 504 -0.54 -16.56 -4.71
N ARG A 505 -1.84 -16.75 -4.84
CA ARG A 505 -2.64 -17.53 -3.89
C ARG A 505 -2.18 -18.99 -3.77
N LYS A 506 -1.70 -19.61 -4.85
CA LYS A 506 -1.13 -20.97 -4.80
C LYS A 506 0.06 -21.07 -3.86
N ILE A 507 0.84 -20.00 -3.73
CA ILE A 507 1.97 -19.92 -2.80
C ILE A 507 1.61 -19.26 -1.46
N GLY A 508 0.32 -18.94 -1.24
CA GLY A 508 -0.18 -18.42 0.03
C GLY A 508 -0.15 -16.90 0.17
N LEU A 509 -0.02 -16.16 -0.94
CA LEU A 509 -0.02 -14.69 -0.98
C LEU A 509 -1.25 -14.16 -1.72
N SER A 510 -1.66 -12.93 -1.43
CA SER A 510 -2.66 -12.21 -2.20
C SER A 510 -2.06 -11.58 -3.47
N GLY A 511 -2.91 -11.26 -4.46
CA GLY A 511 -2.49 -10.63 -5.71
C GLY A 511 -1.75 -9.30 -5.50
N ARG A 512 -2.10 -8.54 -4.45
CA ARG A 512 -1.43 -7.28 -4.10
C ARG A 512 0.05 -7.44 -3.76
N SER A 513 0.48 -8.62 -3.28
CA SER A 513 1.88 -8.91 -2.94
C SER A 513 2.83 -8.86 -4.15
N ILE A 514 2.30 -8.92 -5.39
CA ILE A 514 3.14 -8.79 -6.60
C ILE A 514 3.86 -7.46 -6.67
N VAL A 515 3.23 -6.37 -6.21
CA VAL A 515 3.79 -5.01 -6.30
C VAL A 515 5.11 -4.88 -5.53
N PRO A 516 5.17 -5.16 -4.21
CA PRO A 516 6.42 -5.16 -3.46
C PRO A 516 7.48 -6.11 -4.02
N MET A 517 7.07 -7.29 -4.52
CA MET A 517 8.00 -8.26 -5.10
C MET A 517 8.61 -7.75 -6.40
N LEU A 518 7.84 -7.10 -7.27
CA LEU A 518 8.33 -6.48 -8.51
C LEU A 518 9.31 -5.34 -8.23
N VAL A 519 8.97 -4.47 -7.27
CA VAL A 519 9.89 -3.41 -6.81
C VAL A 519 11.21 -4.03 -6.30
N GLY A 520 11.14 -5.20 -5.66
CA GLY A 520 12.27 -5.97 -5.17
C GLY A 520 13.28 -6.39 -6.25
N PHE A 521 12.85 -6.58 -7.51
CA PHE A 521 13.76 -6.81 -8.65
C PHE A 521 14.62 -5.57 -8.97
N GLY A 522 14.12 -4.38 -8.70
CA GLY A 522 14.92 -3.16 -8.78
C GLY A 522 15.82 -3.01 -7.56
N CYS A 523 15.22 -2.93 -6.38
CA CYS A 523 15.92 -2.81 -5.10
C CYS A 523 15.07 -3.38 -3.97
N THR A 524 15.70 -4.15 -3.07
CA THR A 524 15.02 -4.77 -1.92
C THR A 524 14.50 -3.72 -0.92
N VAL A 525 15.20 -2.59 -0.73
CA VAL A 525 14.79 -1.53 0.21
C VAL A 525 13.39 -0.98 -0.10
N PRO A 526 13.15 -0.41 -1.30
CA PRO A 526 11.82 0.05 -1.66
C PRO A 526 10.80 -1.08 -1.77
N GLY A 527 11.22 -2.30 -2.15
CA GLY A 527 10.34 -3.47 -2.15
C GLY A 527 9.78 -3.79 -0.77
N VAL A 528 10.62 -3.75 0.26
CA VAL A 528 10.20 -3.92 1.66
C VAL A 528 9.28 -2.78 2.10
N MET A 529 9.60 -1.54 1.76
CA MET A 529 8.77 -0.38 2.11
C MET A 529 7.40 -0.41 1.42
N ALA A 530 7.33 -0.84 0.16
CA ALA A 530 6.08 -0.98 -0.58
C ALA A 530 5.12 -2.01 0.03
N SER A 531 5.61 -2.94 0.85
CA SER A 531 4.76 -3.91 1.53
C SER A 531 3.79 -3.31 2.55
N ARG A 532 3.93 -2.03 2.91
CA ARG A 532 3.00 -1.30 3.78
C ARG A 532 1.60 -1.18 3.21
N THR A 533 1.46 -1.23 1.89
CA THR A 533 0.16 -1.19 1.20
C THR A 533 -0.61 -2.51 1.30
N LEU A 534 -0.05 -3.54 1.93
CA LEU A 534 -0.72 -4.82 2.09
C LEU A 534 -1.62 -4.81 3.34
N PRO A 535 -2.92 -5.13 3.21
CA PRO A 535 -3.90 -5.02 4.28
C PRO A 535 -3.71 -6.08 5.38
N SER A 536 -3.01 -7.17 5.08
CA SER A 536 -2.78 -8.27 6.02
C SER A 536 -1.36 -8.26 6.57
N GLU A 537 -1.23 -8.27 7.90
CA GLU A 537 0.06 -8.41 8.57
C GLU A 537 0.76 -9.72 8.19
N ARG A 538 0.00 -10.81 8.00
CA ARG A 538 0.50 -12.11 7.53
C ARG A 538 1.12 -12.00 6.14
N ASP A 539 0.36 -11.47 5.17
CA ASP A 539 0.81 -11.32 3.79
C ASP A 539 1.97 -10.34 3.70
N ARG A 540 1.95 -9.27 4.51
CA ARG A 540 3.05 -8.31 4.63
C ARG A 540 4.34 -8.96 5.13
N LYS A 541 4.29 -9.69 6.25
CA LYS A 541 5.45 -10.41 6.79
C LYS A 541 6.00 -11.40 5.77
N MET A 542 5.13 -12.21 5.18
CA MET A 542 5.53 -13.20 4.19
C MET A 542 6.16 -12.55 2.94
N THR A 543 5.59 -11.47 2.43
CA THR A 543 6.13 -10.73 1.29
C THR A 543 7.50 -10.15 1.60
N ILE A 544 7.69 -9.52 2.78
CA ILE A 544 8.99 -8.98 3.20
C ILE A 544 10.06 -10.08 3.28
N LEU A 545 9.71 -11.28 3.79
CA LEU A 545 10.63 -12.40 3.87
C LEU A 545 11.03 -12.95 2.50
N LEU A 546 10.15 -12.84 1.50
CA LEU A 546 10.37 -13.36 0.15
C LEU A 546 11.07 -12.36 -0.78
N THR A 547 10.86 -11.06 -0.57
CA THR A 547 11.43 -9.99 -1.42
C THR A 547 12.95 -10.10 -1.63
N PRO A 548 13.80 -10.43 -0.63
CA PRO A 548 15.24 -10.53 -0.83
C PRO A 548 15.71 -11.70 -1.73
N PHE A 549 14.86 -12.69 -2.03
CA PHE A 549 15.16 -13.75 -2.99
C PHE A 549 15.12 -13.24 -4.43
N MET A 550 14.43 -12.11 -4.68
CA MET A 550 14.43 -11.48 -5.99
C MET A 550 15.80 -10.90 -6.31
N SER A 551 16.23 -11.06 -7.57
CA SER A 551 17.51 -10.54 -8.01
C SER A 551 17.45 -9.02 -8.21
N CYS A 552 17.94 -8.24 -7.24
CA CYS A 552 18.02 -6.79 -7.38
C CYS A 552 19.15 -6.37 -8.34
N SER A 553 19.11 -5.12 -8.81
CA SER A 553 20.10 -4.56 -9.77
C SER A 553 21.55 -4.64 -9.27
N ALA A 554 21.80 -4.50 -7.98
CA ALA A 554 23.13 -4.59 -7.37
C ALA A 554 23.79 -5.99 -7.47
N LYS A 555 23.00 -7.04 -7.74
CA LYS A 555 23.52 -8.40 -8.01
C LYS A 555 24.02 -8.58 -9.44
N LEU A 556 23.55 -7.77 -10.40
CA LEU A 556 23.90 -7.89 -11.82
C LEU A 556 25.42 -7.78 -12.11
N PRO A 557 26.15 -6.82 -11.52
CA PRO A 557 27.60 -6.72 -11.73
C PRO A 557 28.32 -8.01 -11.30
N ILE A 558 27.86 -8.66 -10.21
CA ILE A 558 28.44 -9.94 -9.75
C ILE A 558 28.23 -11.01 -10.83
N TYR A 559 26.99 -11.12 -11.34
CA TYR A 559 26.68 -12.11 -12.38
C TYR A 559 27.48 -11.86 -13.65
N ALA A 560 27.58 -10.61 -14.11
CA ALA A 560 28.34 -10.23 -15.29
C ALA A 560 29.83 -10.55 -15.12
N PHE A 561 30.43 -10.21 -13.99
CA PHE A 561 31.85 -10.45 -13.69
C PHE A 561 32.20 -11.94 -13.71
N PHE A 562 31.43 -12.76 -12.97
CA PHE A 562 31.72 -14.21 -12.92
C PHE A 562 31.34 -14.94 -14.20
N THR A 563 30.28 -14.53 -14.92
CA THR A 563 29.96 -15.15 -16.22
C THR A 563 30.98 -14.82 -17.28
N ALA A 564 31.53 -13.61 -17.30
CA ALA A 564 32.62 -13.25 -18.19
C ALA A 564 33.90 -14.02 -17.89
N ALA A 565 34.22 -14.23 -16.60
CA ALA A 565 35.44 -14.92 -16.17
C ALA A 565 35.39 -16.45 -16.37
N PHE A 566 34.29 -17.11 -16.04
CA PHE A 566 34.20 -18.57 -15.97
C PHE A 566 33.29 -19.19 -17.04
N PHE A 567 32.32 -18.45 -17.60
CA PHE A 567 31.31 -18.95 -18.53
C PHE A 567 31.15 -18.09 -19.79
N PRO A 568 32.26 -17.75 -20.52
CA PRO A 568 32.20 -16.76 -21.59
C PRO A 568 31.29 -17.16 -22.76
N LYS A 569 31.10 -18.47 -23.00
CA LYS A 569 30.25 -18.97 -24.08
C LYS A 569 28.78 -19.12 -23.66
N GLN A 570 28.49 -19.20 -22.36
CA GLN A 570 27.15 -19.49 -21.79
C GLN A 570 26.66 -18.40 -20.83
N GLY A 571 27.31 -17.25 -20.79
CA GLY A 571 27.06 -16.17 -19.82
C GLY A 571 25.60 -15.74 -19.77
N ALA A 572 24.94 -15.56 -20.92
CA ALA A 572 23.55 -15.19 -21.00
C ALA A 572 22.62 -16.26 -20.38
N VAL A 573 22.90 -17.55 -20.65
CA VAL A 573 22.11 -18.67 -20.10
C VAL A 573 22.26 -18.74 -18.58
N VAL A 574 23.49 -18.57 -18.08
CA VAL A 574 23.78 -18.58 -16.62
C VAL A 574 23.08 -17.41 -15.94
N MET A 575 23.11 -16.20 -16.53
CA MET A 575 22.41 -15.04 -15.98
C MET A 575 20.89 -15.26 -15.90
N VAL A 576 20.29 -15.77 -16.96
CA VAL A 576 18.85 -16.10 -16.99
C VAL A 576 18.53 -17.19 -15.96
N ALA A 577 19.37 -18.24 -15.87
CA ALA A 577 19.20 -19.30 -14.88
C ALA A 577 19.27 -18.79 -13.43
N LEU A 578 20.15 -17.84 -13.13
CA LEU A 578 20.22 -17.19 -11.80
C LEU A 578 18.96 -16.40 -11.49
N TYR A 579 18.43 -15.63 -12.45
CA TYR A 579 17.16 -14.90 -12.25
C TYR A 579 16.00 -15.84 -11.94
N PHE A 580 15.80 -16.86 -12.78
CA PHE A 580 14.76 -17.86 -12.55
C PHE A 580 15.01 -18.69 -11.28
N GLY A 581 16.28 -18.98 -10.97
CA GLY A 581 16.68 -19.66 -9.73
C GLY A 581 16.27 -18.90 -8.48
N GLY A 582 16.44 -17.57 -8.48
CA GLY A 582 15.97 -16.70 -7.39
C GLY A 582 14.46 -16.75 -7.22
N ILE A 583 13.69 -16.65 -8.33
CA ILE A 583 12.22 -16.76 -8.32
C ILE A 583 11.78 -18.14 -7.79
N LEU A 584 12.39 -19.20 -8.32
CA LEU A 584 12.09 -20.59 -7.91
C LEU A 584 12.34 -20.80 -6.42
N MET A 585 13.49 -20.31 -5.91
CA MET A 585 13.79 -20.38 -4.48
C MET A 585 12.80 -19.58 -3.66
N GLY A 586 12.39 -18.41 -4.13
CA GLY A 586 11.32 -17.60 -3.49
C GLY A 586 10.01 -18.37 -3.41
N ILE A 587 9.60 -19.08 -4.49
CA ILE A 587 8.40 -19.93 -4.51
C ILE A 587 8.53 -21.10 -3.53
N LEU A 588 9.66 -21.79 -3.51
CA LEU A 588 9.91 -22.90 -2.57
C LEU A 588 9.84 -22.44 -1.11
N MET A 589 10.46 -21.28 -0.80
CA MET A 589 10.40 -20.69 0.52
C MET A 589 8.99 -20.24 0.89
N ALA A 590 8.22 -19.71 -0.07
CA ALA A 590 6.82 -19.33 0.15
C ALA A 590 5.98 -20.57 0.53
N LEU A 591 6.14 -21.67 -0.18
CA LEU A 591 5.45 -22.94 0.13
C LEU A 591 5.84 -23.49 1.50
N LEU A 592 7.13 -23.43 1.84
CA LEU A 592 7.63 -23.84 3.15
C LEU A 592 7.05 -22.98 4.29
N LEU A 593 7.09 -21.67 4.12
CA LEU A 593 6.59 -20.71 5.12
C LEU A 593 5.07 -20.80 5.29
N ARG A 594 4.31 -21.00 4.20
CA ARG A 594 2.87 -21.26 4.24
C ARG A 594 2.54 -22.50 5.06
N GLY A 595 3.31 -23.58 4.91
CA GLY A 595 3.07 -24.84 5.61
C GLY A 595 3.47 -24.81 7.10
N THR A 596 4.38 -23.92 7.48
CA THR A 596 5.00 -23.89 8.83
C THR A 596 4.55 -22.70 9.65
N MET A 597 5.01 -21.50 9.30
CA MET A 597 4.87 -20.29 10.13
C MET A 597 3.60 -19.48 9.80
N PHE A 598 3.16 -19.45 8.55
CA PHE A 598 2.05 -18.63 8.08
C PHE A 598 0.87 -19.49 7.61
N LYS A 599 0.35 -20.30 8.54
CA LYS A 599 -0.84 -21.12 8.29
C LYS A 599 -2.06 -20.23 8.06
N GLY A 600 -3.01 -20.70 7.26
CA GLY A 600 -4.23 -19.99 6.90
C GLY A 600 -4.27 -19.57 5.42
N GLU A 601 -5.40 -19.06 4.99
CA GLU A 601 -5.61 -18.61 3.62
C GLU A 601 -5.14 -17.16 3.44
N ALA A 602 -4.80 -16.81 2.19
CA ALA A 602 -4.52 -15.42 1.83
C ALA A 602 -5.80 -14.59 2.00
N VAL A 603 -5.63 -13.34 2.45
CA VAL A 603 -6.76 -12.42 2.64
C VAL A 603 -7.62 -12.36 1.37
N PRO A 604 -8.96 -12.36 1.50
CA PRO A 604 -9.85 -12.23 0.37
C PRO A 604 -9.49 -11.04 -0.52
N PHE A 605 -9.60 -11.25 -1.82
CA PHE A 605 -9.28 -10.24 -2.80
C PHE A 605 -10.59 -9.56 -3.23
N VAL A 606 -10.97 -8.53 -2.50
CA VAL A 606 -12.07 -7.64 -2.89
C VAL A 606 -11.44 -6.29 -3.16
N MET A 607 -11.52 -5.83 -4.40
CA MET A 607 -10.87 -4.60 -4.83
C MET A 607 -11.65 -3.96 -5.98
N GLU A 608 -11.76 -2.65 -5.93
CA GLU A 608 -12.22 -1.86 -7.07
C GLU A 608 -11.11 -1.70 -8.12
N LEU A 609 -11.48 -1.72 -9.37
CA LEU A 609 -10.57 -1.40 -10.48
C LEU A 609 -10.81 0.07 -10.89
N PRO A 610 -10.00 1.02 -10.41
CA PRO A 610 -10.20 2.44 -10.71
C PRO A 610 -10.02 2.71 -12.20
N ASN A 611 -10.69 3.72 -12.76
CA ASN A 611 -10.45 4.17 -14.11
C ASN A 611 -8.99 4.58 -14.32
N TYR A 612 -8.45 4.36 -15.55
CA TYR A 612 -7.11 4.82 -15.85
C TYR A 612 -7.06 6.34 -15.88
N ARG A 613 -6.19 6.90 -15.04
CA ARG A 613 -5.96 8.35 -14.94
C ARG A 613 -4.47 8.67 -15.10
N MET A 614 -4.17 9.82 -15.68
CA MET A 614 -2.79 10.31 -15.69
C MET A 614 -2.50 11.02 -14.37
N PRO A 615 -1.43 10.64 -13.66
CA PRO A 615 -1.09 11.29 -12.39
C PRO A 615 -0.67 12.75 -12.60
N GLY A 616 -1.01 13.61 -11.65
CA GLY A 616 -0.61 15.01 -11.65
C GLY A 616 0.91 15.16 -11.45
N ALA A 617 1.58 15.90 -12.34
CA ALA A 617 3.04 16.08 -12.28
C ALA A 617 3.54 16.63 -10.94
N LYS A 618 2.77 17.52 -10.30
CA LYS A 618 3.10 18.09 -8.98
C LYS A 618 3.09 17.03 -7.88
N ASN A 619 2.08 16.16 -7.88
CA ASN A 619 1.94 15.08 -6.89
C ASN A 619 3.07 14.05 -7.04
N VAL A 620 3.36 13.64 -8.28
CA VAL A 620 4.49 12.76 -8.57
C VAL A 620 5.81 13.38 -8.10
N GLY A 621 6.04 14.66 -8.39
CA GLY A 621 7.25 15.39 -7.94
C GLY A 621 7.39 15.43 -6.41
N GLN A 622 6.31 15.71 -5.68
CA GLN A 622 6.31 15.69 -4.21
C GLN A 622 6.60 14.29 -3.66
N LEU A 623 5.92 13.27 -4.19
CA LEU A 623 6.13 11.88 -3.77
C LEU A 623 7.58 11.43 -4.02
N LEU A 624 8.16 11.78 -5.18
CA LEU A 624 9.56 11.50 -5.49
C LEU A 624 10.52 12.18 -4.50
N TRP A 625 10.25 13.44 -4.17
CA TRP A 625 11.07 14.17 -3.20
C TRP A 625 10.99 13.54 -1.80
N GLU A 626 9.79 13.18 -1.34
CA GLU A 626 9.60 12.48 -0.06
C GLU A 626 10.36 11.14 -0.03
N LYS A 627 10.23 10.32 -1.08
CA LYS A 627 10.92 9.03 -1.18
C LYS A 627 12.44 9.19 -1.27
N ALA A 628 12.93 10.18 -2.04
CA ALA A 628 14.36 10.49 -2.15
C ALA A 628 14.93 10.98 -0.81
N LYS A 629 14.23 11.90 -0.14
CA LYS A 629 14.61 12.41 1.19
C LYS A 629 14.65 11.30 2.23
N ASP A 630 13.65 10.45 2.26
CA ASP A 630 13.54 9.33 3.18
C ASP A 630 14.67 8.30 2.95
N PHE A 631 14.99 8.00 1.68
CA PHE A 631 16.13 7.15 1.33
C PHE A 631 17.46 7.78 1.75
N LEU A 632 17.69 9.06 1.44
CA LEU A 632 18.91 9.78 1.83
C LEU A 632 19.11 9.79 3.34
N GLN A 633 18.10 10.18 4.12
CA GLN A 633 18.21 10.25 5.56
C GLN A 633 18.52 8.90 6.20
N ARG A 634 17.94 7.82 5.69
CA ARG A 634 18.05 6.47 6.28
C ARG A 634 19.24 5.70 5.78
N ALA A 635 19.42 5.65 4.46
CA ALA A 635 20.53 4.93 3.87
C ALA A 635 21.87 5.59 4.17
N PHE A 636 21.94 6.93 4.08
CA PHE A 636 23.14 7.68 4.34
C PHE A 636 23.69 7.41 5.75
N THR A 637 22.85 7.51 6.79
CA THR A 637 23.31 7.34 8.17
C THR A 637 23.85 5.93 8.43
N VAL A 638 23.10 4.90 8.03
CA VAL A 638 23.51 3.51 8.27
C VAL A 638 24.76 3.15 7.47
N ILE A 639 24.79 3.55 6.21
CA ILE A 639 25.89 3.24 5.30
C ILE A 639 27.14 4.01 5.68
N PHE A 640 27.00 5.29 6.05
CA PHE A 640 28.12 6.12 6.53
C PHE A 640 28.87 5.46 7.70
N PHE A 641 28.17 5.07 8.73
CA PHE A 641 28.83 4.39 9.86
C PHE A 641 29.42 3.05 9.46
N ALA A 642 28.74 2.33 8.62
CA ALA A 642 29.16 1.03 8.18
C ALA A 642 30.40 1.10 7.27
N THR A 643 30.51 2.08 6.38
CA THR A 643 31.73 2.28 5.55
C THR A 643 32.95 2.66 6.40
N ILE A 644 32.76 3.50 7.42
CA ILE A 644 33.84 3.83 8.37
C ILE A 644 34.31 2.57 9.13
N ILE A 645 33.38 1.73 9.58
CA ILE A 645 33.74 0.46 10.26
C ILE A 645 34.53 -0.46 9.32
N ILE A 646 34.09 -0.65 8.10
CA ILE A 646 34.80 -1.48 7.12
C ILE A 646 36.17 -0.89 6.79
N TRP A 647 36.25 0.43 6.53
CA TRP A 647 37.54 1.10 6.31
C TRP A 647 38.48 0.85 7.48
N PHE A 648 37.99 1.00 8.74
CA PHE A 648 38.80 0.72 9.92
C PHE A 648 39.29 -0.73 9.95
N LEU A 649 38.42 -1.70 9.70
CA LEU A 649 38.78 -3.12 9.68
C LEU A 649 39.74 -3.48 8.55
N GLN A 650 39.75 -2.74 7.44
CA GLN A 650 40.67 -2.93 6.31
C GLN A 650 42.04 -2.27 6.53
N THR A 651 42.05 -1.12 7.21
CA THR A 651 43.25 -0.27 7.35
C THR A 651 44.12 -0.69 8.54
N PHE A 652 43.55 -1.29 9.58
CA PHE A 652 44.27 -1.63 10.80
C PHE A 652 44.42 -3.14 11.00
N ASN A 653 45.54 -3.55 11.65
CA ASN A 653 45.73 -4.89 12.13
C ASN A 653 45.28 -5.03 13.63
N LEU A 654 45.34 -6.25 14.19
CA LEU A 654 44.95 -6.50 15.57
C LEU A 654 45.79 -5.73 16.62
N HIS A 655 46.95 -5.19 16.25
CA HIS A 655 47.81 -4.36 17.09
C HIS A 655 47.60 -2.86 16.85
N MET A 656 46.53 -2.47 16.12
CA MET A 656 46.18 -1.07 15.80
C MET A 656 47.24 -0.34 14.97
N ASN A 657 48.10 -1.07 14.24
CA ASN A 657 49.01 -0.49 13.27
C ASN A 657 48.39 -0.47 11.88
N VAL A 658 48.72 0.57 11.08
CA VAL A 658 48.30 0.66 9.70
C VAL A 658 48.93 -0.46 8.88
N VAL A 659 48.15 -1.16 8.10
CA VAL A 659 48.53 -2.36 7.37
C VAL A 659 49.10 -1.96 6.00
N ALA A 660 50.25 -2.46 5.65
CA ALA A 660 50.86 -2.31 4.30
C ALA A 660 50.29 -3.36 3.32
N ASP A 661 49.94 -4.55 3.81
CA ASP A 661 49.37 -5.65 3.03
C ASP A 661 47.95 -5.98 3.55
N SER A 662 46.98 -6.00 2.70
CA SER A 662 45.56 -6.30 3.04
C SER A 662 45.38 -7.63 3.77
N LYS A 663 46.32 -8.56 3.68
CA LYS A 663 46.33 -9.87 4.34
C LYS A 663 46.44 -9.79 5.84
N ASP A 664 47.09 -8.76 6.37
CA ASP A 664 47.33 -8.56 7.80
C ASP A 664 46.21 -7.72 8.48
N SER A 665 45.20 -7.29 7.72
CA SER A 665 44.10 -6.49 8.22
C SER A 665 43.17 -7.29 9.14
N ILE A 666 42.51 -6.59 10.08
CA ILE A 666 41.51 -7.22 10.97
C ILE A 666 40.43 -7.91 10.13
N LEU A 667 40.02 -7.29 9.03
CA LEU A 667 39.01 -7.86 8.12
C LEU A 667 39.47 -9.18 7.49
N ALA A 668 40.73 -9.29 7.06
CA ALA A 668 41.30 -10.52 6.53
C ALA A 668 41.37 -11.64 7.58
N VAL A 669 41.71 -11.30 8.84
CA VAL A 669 41.71 -12.25 9.98
C VAL A 669 40.30 -12.77 10.22
N VAL A 670 39.29 -11.89 10.31
CA VAL A 670 37.87 -12.29 10.49
C VAL A 670 37.41 -13.15 9.30
N ALA A 671 37.75 -12.77 8.10
CA ALA A 671 37.43 -13.54 6.90
C ALA A 671 38.11 -14.91 6.90
N GLY A 672 39.36 -15.00 7.41
CA GLY A 672 40.08 -16.26 7.60
C GLY A 672 39.40 -17.22 8.55
N ILE A 673 38.80 -16.70 9.63
CA ILE A 673 38.02 -17.50 10.59
C ILE A 673 36.74 -18.05 9.97
N ILE A 674 36.13 -17.27 9.08
CA ILE A 674 34.86 -17.65 8.40
C ILE A 674 35.13 -18.55 7.18
N ALA A 675 36.28 -18.44 6.52
CA ALA A 675 36.62 -19.17 5.30
C ALA A 675 36.41 -20.71 5.38
N PRO A 676 36.69 -21.41 6.49
CA PRO A 676 36.44 -22.84 6.61
C PRO A 676 34.97 -23.24 6.41
N VAL A 677 34.01 -22.36 6.72
CA VAL A 677 32.57 -22.61 6.52
C VAL A 677 32.26 -22.78 5.02
N PHE A 678 33.06 -22.17 4.14
CA PHE A 678 32.87 -22.20 2.70
C PHE A 678 33.72 -23.28 1.98
N LEU A 679 34.57 -24.03 2.71
CA LEU A 679 35.34 -25.16 2.15
C LEU A 679 34.44 -26.20 1.45
N PRO A 680 33.30 -26.65 2.04
CA PRO A 680 32.42 -27.61 1.38
C PRO A 680 31.77 -27.07 0.09
N LEU A 681 31.78 -25.76 -0.11
CA LEU A 681 31.23 -25.09 -1.27
C LEU A 681 32.25 -24.90 -2.39
N GLY A 682 33.51 -25.28 -2.15
CA GLY A 682 34.63 -25.16 -3.11
C GLY A 682 35.31 -23.79 -3.17
N PHE A 683 34.91 -22.82 -2.33
CA PHE A 683 35.50 -21.47 -2.31
C PHE A 683 35.95 -20.98 -0.92
N GLY A 684 36.44 -21.88 -0.08
CA GLY A 684 36.95 -21.60 1.28
C GLY A 684 38.26 -20.80 1.28
N ASN A 685 38.31 -19.63 0.65
CA ASN A 685 39.45 -18.74 0.58
C ASN A 685 39.16 -17.43 1.34
N TRP A 686 40.11 -16.93 2.13
CA TRP A 686 39.97 -15.69 2.88
C TRP A 686 39.66 -14.47 2.01
N LYS A 687 40.23 -14.39 0.80
CA LYS A 687 39.96 -13.30 -0.15
C LYS A 687 38.49 -13.28 -0.58
N ILE A 688 37.88 -14.45 -0.87
CA ILE A 688 36.46 -14.57 -1.23
C ILE A 688 35.60 -14.28 -0.01
N SER A 689 35.96 -14.77 1.16
CA SER A 689 35.24 -14.48 2.41
C SER A 689 35.25 -12.99 2.74
N THR A 690 36.37 -12.29 2.51
CA THR A 690 36.47 -10.82 2.63
C THR A 690 35.49 -10.14 1.67
N ALA A 691 35.46 -10.57 0.40
CA ALA A 691 34.52 -10.01 -0.58
C ALA A 691 33.04 -10.26 -0.23
N LEU A 692 32.71 -11.39 0.37
CA LEU A 692 31.35 -11.68 0.84
C LEU A 692 30.96 -10.81 2.04
N ILE A 693 31.89 -10.51 2.95
CA ILE A 693 31.68 -9.61 4.09
C ILE A 693 31.47 -8.18 3.59
N THR A 694 32.30 -7.67 2.66
CA THR A 694 32.09 -6.35 2.08
C THR A 694 30.80 -6.29 1.26
N GLY A 695 30.45 -7.35 0.55
CA GLY A 695 29.18 -7.51 -0.16
C GLY A 695 27.93 -7.58 0.73
N PHE A 696 28.07 -7.77 2.01
CA PHE A 696 26.98 -7.58 2.98
C PHE A 696 26.65 -6.09 3.15
N MET A 697 27.64 -5.23 3.05
CA MET A 697 27.42 -3.79 3.08
C MET A 697 26.68 -3.32 1.83
N ALA A 698 27.28 -3.56 0.67
CA ALA A 698 26.74 -3.24 -0.64
C ALA A 698 27.13 -4.37 -1.61
N LYS A 699 26.16 -4.94 -2.32
CA LYS A 699 26.39 -6.15 -3.14
C LYS A 699 27.45 -5.95 -4.22
N GLU A 700 27.49 -4.79 -4.83
CA GLU A 700 28.48 -4.41 -5.85
C GLU A 700 29.92 -4.42 -5.31
N SER A 701 30.13 -4.21 -4.01
CA SER A 701 31.46 -4.26 -3.39
C SER A 701 32.12 -5.64 -3.46
N VAL A 702 31.37 -6.71 -3.73
CA VAL A 702 31.94 -8.04 -3.97
C VAL A 702 32.91 -8.00 -5.12
N VAL A 703 32.52 -7.39 -6.24
CA VAL A 703 33.35 -7.35 -7.47
C VAL A 703 34.59 -6.48 -7.28
N SER A 704 34.41 -5.27 -6.71
CA SER A 704 35.52 -4.37 -6.47
C SER A 704 36.55 -4.97 -5.50
N THR A 705 36.09 -5.60 -4.40
CA THR A 705 36.97 -6.27 -3.45
C THR A 705 37.70 -7.45 -4.07
N LEU A 706 37.03 -8.28 -4.89
CA LEU A 706 37.70 -9.38 -5.61
C LEU A 706 38.76 -8.87 -6.61
N SER A 707 38.43 -7.80 -7.35
CA SER A 707 39.37 -7.20 -8.30
C SER A 707 40.60 -6.65 -7.60
N VAL A 708 40.47 -6.04 -6.44
CA VAL A 708 41.59 -5.54 -5.63
C VAL A 708 42.44 -6.69 -5.05
N LEU A 709 41.79 -7.71 -4.45
CA LEU A 709 42.49 -8.78 -3.76
C LEU A 709 43.13 -9.81 -4.68
N PHE A 710 42.59 -10.03 -5.88
CA PHE A 710 43.18 -10.96 -6.87
C PHE A 710 44.03 -10.27 -7.93
N GLY A 711 43.89 -8.93 -8.13
CA GLY A 711 44.66 -8.17 -9.07
C GLY A 711 44.27 -8.43 -10.54
N SER A 712 43.99 -9.67 -10.91
CA SER A 712 43.57 -10.05 -12.26
C SER A 712 42.54 -11.17 -12.28
N THR A 713 41.74 -11.23 -13.37
CA THR A 713 40.80 -12.33 -13.60
C THR A 713 41.49 -13.68 -13.76
N ALA A 714 42.72 -13.69 -14.25
CA ALA A 714 43.50 -14.92 -14.38
C ALA A 714 43.88 -15.54 -13.04
N GLU A 715 44.24 -14.73 -12.04
CA GLU A 715 44.46 -15.23 -10.67
C GLU A 715 43.20 -15.76 -10.03
N LEU A 716 42.07 -15.11 -10.23
CA LEU A 716 40.77 -15.58 -9.71
C LEU A 716 40.40 -16.92 -10.36
N THR A 717 40.54 -17.07 -11.69
CA THR A 717 40.25 -18.34 -12.39
C THR A 717 41.23 -19.46 -12.05
N GLY A 718 42.42 -19.13 -11.61
CA GLY A 718 43.38 -20.09 -11.04
C GLY A 718 43.07 -20.51 -9.60
N ALA A 719 42.41 -19.67 -8.85
CA ALA A 719 42.12 -19.90 -7.43
C ALA A 719 40.86 -20.74 -7.16
N ILE A 720 39.88 -20.73 -8.07
CA ILE A 720 38.60 -21.48 -7.92
C ILE A 720 38.22 -22.16 -9.25
N THR A 721 37.60 -23.33 -9.14
CA THR A 721 37.08 -24.08 -10.28
C THR A 721 35.81 -23.47 -10.84
N PRO A 722 35.40 -23.74 -12.11
CA PRO A 722 34.11 -23.28 -12.63
C PRO A 722 32.89 -23.77 -11.82
N VAL A 723 32.98 -24.99 -11.24
CA VAL A 723 31.94 -25.52 -10.34
C VAL A 723 31.85 -24.70 -9.05
N ALA A 724 33.00 -24.36 -8.45
CA ALA A 724 33.05 -23.50 -7.28
C ALA A 724 32.56 -22.08 -7.59
N ALA A 725 32.84 -21.56 -8.79
CA ALA A 725 32.32 -20.27 -9.25
C ALA A 725 30.80 -20.29 -9.43
N ALA A 726 30.22 -21.37 -9.97
CA ALA A 726 28.76 -21.56 -10.04
C ALA A 726 28.12 -21.63 -8.65
N SER A 727 28.75 -22.36 -7.72
CA SER A 727 28.35 -22.44 -6.31
C SER A 727 28.37 -21.06 -5.64
N LEU A 728 29.43 -20.28 -5.86
CA LEU A 728 29.58 -18.93 -5.34
C LEU A 728 28.53 -17.97 -5.93
N LEU A 729 28.20 -18.08 -7.22
CA LEU A 729 27.13 -17.31 -7.84
C LEU A 729 25.77 -17.58 -7.19
N VAL A 730 25.45 -18.85 -6.94
CA VAL A 730 24.20 -19.22 -6.24
C VAL A 730 24.20 -18.73 -4.80
N PHE A 731 25.35 -18.80 -4.13
CA PHE A 731 25.49 -18.22 -2.78
C PHE A 731 25.25 -16.70 -2.82
N CYS A 732 25.89 -15.97 -3.73
CA CYS A 732 25.71 -14.52 -3.89
C CYS A 732 24.28 -14.13 -4.28
N LEU A 733 23.57 -14.99 -5.02
CA LEU A 733 22.16 -14.80 -5.34
C LEU A 733 21.28 -14.80 -4.08
N LEU A 734 21.49 -15.76 -3.16
CA LEU A 734 20.56 -16.11 -2.09
C LEU A 734 20.96 -15.60 -0.70
N TYR A 735 22.25 -15.28 -0.46
CA TYR A 735 22.69 -14.87 0.86
C TYR A 735 22.13 -13.50 1.26
N THR A 736 22.24 -13.21 2.53
CA THR A 736 21.63 -12.05 3.21
C THR A 736 21.60 -10.77 2.32
N PRO A 737 20.51 -9.99 2.35
CA PRO A 737 20.44 -8.72 1.64
C PRO A 737 21.45 -7.70 2.23
N CYS A 738 21.64 -6.57 1.54
CA CYS A 738 22.52 -5.50 2.00
C CYS A 738 22.06 -4.89 3.33
N VAL A 739 22.97 -4.24 4.05
CA VAL A 739 22.70 -3.62 5.37
C VAL A 739 21.50 -2.65 5.30
N ALA A 740 21.38 -1.89 4.22
CA ALA A 740 20.24 -0.98 4.03
C ALA A 740 18.89 -1.72 3.97
N ALA A 741 18.85 -2.88 3.30
CA ALA A 741 17.64 -3.70 3.25
C ALA A 741 17.32 -4.32 4.62
N ILE A 742 18.33 -4.77 5.36
CA ILE A 742 18.14 -5.29 6.71
C ILE A 742 17.66 -4.20 7.67
N ALA A 743 18.18 -2.97 7.56
CA ALA A 743 17.71 -1.84 8.33
C ALA A 743 16.22 -1.54 8.03
N SER A 744 15.80 -1.64 6.76
CA SER A 744 14.40 -1.50 6.36
C SER A 744 13.53 -2.63 6.93
N ILE A 745 13.98 -3.89 6.85
CA ILE A 745 13.28 -5.04 7.44
C ILE A 745 13.17 -4.90 8.95
N LYS A 746 14.24 -4.47 9.63
CA LYS A 746 14.23 -4.21 11.08
C LYS A 746 13.19 -3.16 11.46
N ARG A 747 13.03 -2.14 10.64
CA ARG A 747 12.03 -1.09 10.88
C ARG A 747 10.60 -1.59 10.68
N GLU A 748 10.37 -2.39 9.63
CA GLU A 748 9.03 -2.87 9.29
C GLU A 748 8.55 -4.02 10.18
N LEU A 749 9.45 -4.92 10.59
CA LEU A 749 9.11 -6.13 11.33
C LEU A 749 9.78 -6.25 12.71
N GLY A 750 10.73 -5.37 13.02
CA GLY A 750 11.51 -5.43 14.25
C GLY A 750 12.80 -6.25 14.16
N ALA A 751 13.64 -6.13 15.19
CA ALA A 751 14.98 -6.71 15.21
C ALA A 751 15.00 -8.26 15.15
N LYS A 752 14.03 -8.92 15.77
CA LYS A 752 13.92 -10.39 15.76
C LYS A 752 13.75 -10.94 14.34
N TRP A 753 12.85 -10.33 13.55
CA TRP A 753 12.61 -10.73 12.16
C TRP A 753 13.79 -10.42 11.24
N ALA A 754 14.46 -9.27 11.46
CA ALA A 754 15.67 -8.95 10.72
C ALA A 754 16.78 -10.01 10.96
N ALA A 755 16.96 -10.47 12.20
CA ALA A 755 17.89 -11.55 12.52
C ALA A 755 17.49 -12.88 11.85
N TYR A 756 16.19 -13.23 11.85
CA TYR A 756 15.71 -14.43 11.15
C TYR A 756 15.96 -14.37 9.64
N VAL A 757 15.80 -13.20 9.02
CA VAL A 757 16.11 -13.02 7.58
C VAL A 757 17.59 -13.25 7.32
N VAL A 758 18.48 -12.63 8.09
CA VAL A 758 19.94 -12.77 7.92
C VAL A 758 20.37 -14.24 8.06
N LEU A 759 19.99 -14.87 9.17
CA LEU A 759 20.39 -16.26 9.45
C LEU A 759 19.72 -17.24 8.48
N GLY A 760 18.44 -17.09 8.24
CA GLY A 760 17.68 -17.98 7.36
C GLY A 760 18.17 -17.91 5.91
N GLN A 761 18.43 -16.72 5.38
CA GLN A 761 18.93 -16.58 4.01
C GLN A 761 20.38 -17.08 3.86
N CYS A 762 21.24 -16.83 4.85
CA CYS A 762 22.58 -17.41 4.83
C CYS A 762 22.53 -18.95 4.84
N MET A 763 21.64 -19.54 5.64
CA MET A 763 21.45 -20.99 5.68
C MET A 763 20.93 -21.53 4.33
N VAL A 764 19.89 -20.92 3.77
CA VAL A 764 19.35 -21.31 2.46
C VAL A 764 20.38 -21.17 1.35
N ALA A 765 21.14 -20.06 1.34
CA ALA A 765 22.21 -19.82 0.39
C ALA A 765 23.31 -20.89 0.50
N TRP A 766 23.72 -21.25 1.72
CA TRP A 766 24.73 -22.27 1.96
C TRP A 766 24.26 -23.65 1.46
N ILE A 767 23.02 -24.05 1.80
CA ILE A 767 22.47 -25.34 1.35
C ILE A 767 22.36 -25.39 -0.18
N ALA A 768 21.81 -24.35 -0.80
CA ALA A 768 21.64 -24.29 -2.25
C ALA A 768 23.01 -24.31 -2.98
N ALA A 769 23.98 -23.55 -2.51
CA ALA A 769 25.34 -23.52 -3.04
C ALA A 769 26.03 -24.88 -2.87
N PHE A 770 25.85 -25.56 -1.73
CA PHE A 770 26.36 -26.89 -1.48
C PHE A 770 25.78 -27.93 -2.46
N ILE A 771 24.48 -27.89 -2.68
CA ILE A 771 23.80 -28.78 -3.66
C ILE A 771 24.38 -28.55 -5.07
N VAL A 772 24.54 -27.29 -5.48
CA VAL A 772 25.12 -26.96 -6.78
C VAL A 772 26.56 -27.42 -6.91
N HIS A 773 27.35 -27.26 -5.85
CA HIS A 773 28.74 -27.75 -5.84
C HIS A 773 28.79 -29.28 -5.93
N LEU A 774 27.97 -29.96 -5.14
CA LEU A 774 27.90 -31.45 -5.14
C LEU A 774 27.48 -32.00 -6.50
N ILE A 775 26.41 -31.45 -7.09
CA ILE A 775 25.95 -31.87 -8.43
C ILE A 775 27.02 -31.55 -9.49
N GLY A 776 27.62 -30.37 -9.43
CA GLY A 776 28.67 -29.98 -10.38
C GLY A 776 29.89 -30.88 -10.33
N THR A 777 30.32 -31.31 -9.13
CA THR A 777 31.44 -32.25 -8.96
C THR A 777 31.12 -33.69 -9.35
N LEU A 778 29.83 -34.07 -9.37
CA LEU A 778 29.38 -35.40 -9.83
C LEU A 778 29.23 -35.48 -11.35
N VAL A 779 28.96 -34.34 -12.02
CA VAL A 779 28.72 -34.26 -13.48
C VAL A 779 30.01 -33.98 -14.27
N MET A 780 30.98 -33.32 -13.63
CA MET A 780 32.33 -33.11 -14.24
C MET A 780 33.31 -34.17 -13.75
#